data_1d5ded95e1bded0e8ae92f38b7797f5a
#
_entry.id   1d5ded95e1bded0e8ae92f38b7797f5a
#
_cell.length_a   1.000
_cell.length_b   1.000
_cell.length_c   1.000
_cell.angle_alpha   90.00
_cell.angle_beta   90.00
_cell.angle_gamma   90.00
#
_symmetry.space_group_name_H-M   'P 1'
#
loop_
_entity.id
_entity.type
_entity.pdbx_description
1 polymer ?
#
loop_
_entity_poly.entity_id
_entity_poly.type
_entity_poly.pdbx_seq_one_letter_code
_entity_poly.pdbx_strand_id
1 'polypeptide(L)'
;NELMQETVLGLYTLSSIPTDKAEPNEALKATTVWSCGLKYDTILLSSQQLAAFCNGEPVTPETLVKAERGAYFLHSEFVLAADADSSWSIIAELNQDQCDVAGLRQLLNSDTDRAALVEKEIDHDRENLRRKIAGSDGFQLTRDDLGTLRHTSNVLFNIMRGGIFEDDYCIQSGDFQRFVKSSNKTVYTQQSGFLSSLPDTIDLFDLREQVKTVDDCDLERLLYEYLPLSFSRRHGDPSRPWNRFSIDIKDENGEKSLNYQGNWRDIFQNWEALALSFPDYLEHMIIKFVNSMTADGYNPYRVMRDGFDWEVPDENAWSNIGYWGDHQIVYLLKLLELSFKYHPEHLKTLLTRDMFTYARVPYRIKPYQCLVDDPHRTIEFDHEQDADIRADVAELGQDGKYLLDEQKQPCKVNLFEKLLVPFLVKLCNFVPEAGIWMNTQRPEWNDANNALVGYGTSMVTLYYLRRYSGFLSELLQNSDPEDMSFTGAAHSLYHDLYAAFKSFEPDLNGTMTDVRRKEILDELGKAGEQHRNRVYSNAWGAKGRVKRKHIIAFLDLVLRHLDHSISVNRRSDDLFHSHNLIRFRDNKGIEIRHLYEMLEGQVGVLSSGYLGFEDSIILLNSLRKSKLYRNDQDSYLLYPDRSLPDFMDKNNIPDEQLKRSGLLKALLEKNNKEIVKRDIDGQVHFSGILGNAGKLEQALEQLDPQYQDLVNREKDIILDIYESVFDHQSFTGRSGTFYKYEGLGSIYWHM
;
A
#
# COMPACT_ATOMS: atom_id res chain seq x y z
N ASN A 1 10.59 -1.18 -37.50
CA ASN A 1 11.52 -2.28 -37.26
C ASN A 1 12.53 -2.27 -38.38
N GLU A 2 13.80 -2.23 -38.09
CA GLU A 2 14.89 -1.97 -39.01
C GLU A 2 16.05 -2.91 -38.71
N LEU A 3 16.72 -3.44 -39.73
CA LEU A 3 17.89 -4.28 -39.61
C LEU A 3 19.13 -3.54 -40.14
N MET A 4 20.10 -3.29 -39.28
CA MET A 4 21.42 -2.83 -39.68
C MET A 4 22.17 -4.02 -40.30
N GLN A 5 22.18 -4.11 -41.61
CA GLN A 5 22.68 -5.29 -42.35
C GLN A 5 24.15 -5.65 -42.09
N GLU A 6 24.99 -4.64 -41.81
CA GLU A 6 26.43 -4.87 -41.58
C GLU A 6 26.70 -5.63 -40.24
N THR A 7 25.89 -5.38 -39.23
CA THR A 7 26.05 -5.95 -37.89
C THR A 7 24.94 -6.93 -37.51
N VAL A 8 23.92 -7.00 -38.34
CA VAL A 8 22.71 -7.82 -38.12
C VAL A 8 21.98 -7.40 -36.84
N LEU A 9 22.07 -6.13 -36.51
CA LEU A 9 21.44 -5.53 -35.34
C LEU A 9 20.01 -5.11 -35.69
N GLY A 10 19.04 -5.67 -35.04
CA GLY A 10 17.63 -5.25 -35.09
C GLY A 10 17.40 -4.00 -34.26
N LEU A 11 16.74 -3.01 -34.85
CA LEU A 11 16.32 -1.76 -34.20
C LEU A 11 14.79 -1.67 -34.23
N TYR A 12 14.19 -1.53 -33.07
CA TYR A 12 12.75 -1.42 -32.89
C TYR A 12 12.44 -0.05 -32.28
N THR A 13 11.82 0.81 -33.08
CA THR A 13 11.56 2.21 -32.72
C THR A 13 10.13 2.62 -33.07
N LEU A 14 9.65 3.65 -32.42
CA LEU A 14 8.55 4.47 -32.89
C LEU A 14 9.14 5.70 -33.60
N SER A 15 8.48 6.21 -34.62
CA SER A 15 8.89 7.49 -35.24
C SER A 15 8.57 8.69 -34.35
N SER A 16 7.52 8.57 -33.55
CA SER A 16 7.11 9.57 -32.56
C SER A 16 6.36 8.90 -31.41
N ILE A 17 6.35 9.54 -30.25
CA ILE A 17 5.54 9.09 -29.12
C ILE A 17 4.11 9.61 -29.34
N PRO A 18 3.08 8.74 -29.42
CA PRO A 18 1.69 9.17 -29.55
C PRO A 18 1.30 10.08 -28.38
N THR A 19 0.74 11.24 -28.66
CA THR A 19 0.27 12.19 -27.66
C THR A 19 -0.99 12.89 -28.17
N ASP A 20 -1.92 13.15 -27.27
CA ASP A 20 -3.13 13.96 -27.54
C ASP A 20 -2.85 15.47 -27.39
N LYS A 21 -1.62 15.86 -27.06
CA LYS A 21 -1.21 17.27 -26.98
C LYS A 21 -0.93 17.83 -28.37
N ALA A 22 -1.04 19.13 -28.51
CA ALA A 22 -0.74 19.84 -29.78
C ALA A 22 0.77 19.84 -30.14
N GLU A 23 1.62 19.41 -29.24
CA GLU A 23 3.08 19.33 -29.42
C GLU A 23 3.49 17.92 -29.88
N PRO A 24 4.16 17.75 -31.03
CA PRO A 24 4.73 16.47 -31.42
C PRO A 24 5.86 16.07 -30.46
N ASN A 25 5.96 14.78 -30.18
CA ASN A 25 6.97 14.24 -29.30
C ASN A 25 7.78 13.15 -30.02
N GLU A 26 9.07 13.37 -30.19
CA GLU A 26 9.96 12.45 -30.90
C GLU A 26 10.30 11.23 -30.02
N ALA A 27 10.39 10.06 -30.64
CA ALA A 27 10.90 8.86 -30.01
C ALA A 27 12.41 8.73 -30.31
N LEU A 28 13.24 9.14 -29.38
CA LEU A 28 14.69 9.18 -29.55
C LEU A 28 15.42 7.96 -28.97
N LYS A 29 14.67 6.91 -28.57
CA LYS A 29 15.19 5.66 -28.03
C LYS A 29 14.71 4.47 -28.81
N ALA A 30 15.55 3.45 -28.93
CA ALA A 30 15.27 2.18 -29.59
C ALA A 30 15.35 1.01 -28.61
N THR A 31 14.71 -0.10 -28.94
CA THR A 31 15.08 -1.41 -28.45
C THR A 31 16.01 -2.04 -29.49
N THR A 32 17.18 -2.50 -29.07
CA THR A 32 18.14 -3.19 -29.92
C THR A 32 18.05 -4.70 -29.68
N VAL A 33 18.23 -5.49 -30.76
CA VAL A 33 18.29 -6.96 -30.64
C VAL A 33 19.38 -7.50 -31.55
N TRP A 34 20.22 -8.38 -31.04
CA TRP A 34 21.24 -9.08 -31.81
C TRP A 34 21.42 -10.51 -31.30
N SER A 35 22.19 -11.33 -32.00
CA SER A 35 22.38 -12.73 -31.62
C SER A 35 23.82 -13.20 -31.85
N CYS A 36 24.18 -14.25 -31.12
CA CYS A 36 25.46 -14.95 -31.27
C CYS A 36 25.29 -16.46 -31.06
N GLY A 37 26.24 -17.25 -31.59
CA GLY A 37 26.30 -18.70 -31.40
C GLY A 37 25.55 -19.52 -32.45
N LEU A 38 24.59 -18.96 -33.20
CA LEU A 38 23.86 -19.63 -34.29
C LEU A 38 24.28 -19.10 -35.63
N LYS A 39 24.53 -19.98 -36.59
CA LYS A 39 24.56 -19.61 -38.01
C LYS A 39 23.13 -19.60 -38.52
N TYR A 40 22.73 -18.49 -39.10
CA TYR A 40 21.38 -18.29 -39.61
C TYR A 40 21.42 -17.92 -41.11
N ASP A 41 20.36 -18.26 -41.81
CA ASP A 41 20.21 -17.96 -43.23
C ASP A 41 19.40 -16.68 -43.47
N THR A 42 18.45 -16.42 -42.58
CA THR A 42 17.51 -15.32 -42.72
C THR A 42 17.10 -14.77 -41.37
N ILE A 43 16.84 -13.46 -41.30
CA ILE A 43 16.29 -12.77 -40.14
C ILE A 43 14.95 -12.13 -40.48
N LEU A 44 13.97 -12.29 -39.58
CA LEU A 44 12.67 -11.65 -39.71
C LEU A 44 12.53 -10.63 -38.56
N LEU A 45 11.96 -9.46 -38.85
CA LEU A 45 11.73 -8.36 -37.92
C LEU A 45 10.26 -8.26 -37.46
N SER A 46 9.43 -9.19 -37.97
CA SER A 46 8.00 -9.27 -37.69
C SER A 46 7.51 -10.70 -37.66
N SER A 47 6.27 -10.91 -37.25
CA SER A 47 5.61 -12.22 -37.30
C SER A 47 4.85 -12.50 -38.62
N GLN A 48 4.95 -11.62 -39.61
CA GLN A 48 4.15 -11.73 -40.84
C GLN A 48 4.40 -13.03 -41.62
N GLN A 49 5.64 -13.51 -41.63
CA GLN A 49 6.00 -14.72 -42.38
C GLN A 49 5.96 -16.01 -41.52
N LEU A 50 5.54 -15.91 -40.25
CA LEU A 50 5.53 -17.08 -39.36
C LEU A 50 4.56 -18.17 -39.83
N ALA A 51 3.40 -17.78 -40.32
CA ALA A 51 2.42 -18.72 -40.87
C ALA A 51 2.93 -19.44 -42.15
N ALA A 52 3.61 -18.72 -43.01
CA ALA A 52 4.25 -19.30 -44.22
C ALA A 52 5.32 -20.32 -43.84
N PHE A 53 6.18 -19.96 -42.84
CA PHE A 53 7.19 -20.88 -42.30
C PHE A 53 6.56 -22.15 -41.72
N CYS A 54 5.49 -22.04 -40.94
CA CYS A 54 4.78 -23.18 -40.35
C CYS A 54 4.15 -24.10 -41.43
N ASN A 55 3.82 -23.55 -42.58
CA ASN A 55 3.31 -24.32 -43.76
C ASN A 55 4.42 -24.91 -44.64
N GLY A 56 5.70 -24.72 -44.28
CA GLY A 56 6.84 -25.18 -45.07
C GLY A 56 7.16 -24.32 -46.30
N GLU A 57 6.65 -23.10 -46.37
CA GLU A 57 6.95 -22.13 -47.40
C GLU A 57 8.27 -21.39 -47.13
N PRO A 58 9.05 -21.01 -48.13
CA PRO A 58 10.30 -20.28 -47.91
C PRO A 58 10.05 -18.89 -47.34
N VAL A 59 10.88 -18.49 -46.38
CA VAL A 59 10.88 -17.15 -45.79
C VAL A 59 11.92 -16.27 -46.47
N THR A 60 11.65 -14.96 -46.53
CA THR A 60 12.56 -13.97 -47.13
C THR A 60 13.05 -12.99 -46.10
N PRO A 61 14.32 -12.49 -46.20
CA PRO A 61 14.87 -11.56 -45.23
C PRO A 61 14.04 -10.27 -45.11
N GLU A 62 13.84 -9.82 -43.84
CA GLU A 62 13.20 -8.54 -43.57
C GLU A 62 14.27 -7.52 -43.15
N THR A 63 14.40 -6.43 -43.87
CA THR A 63 15.36 -5.37 -43.58
C THR A 63 14.70 -4.10 -43.08
N LEU A 64 13.44 -3.87 -43.43
CA LEU A 64 12.63 -2.75 -43.00
C LEU A 64 11.15 -3.14 -42.96
N VAL A 65 10.55 -3.08 -41.80
CA VAL A 65 9.13 -3.37 -41.60
C VAL A 65 8.48 -2.20 -40.85
N LYS A 66 7.45 -1.60 -41.47
CA LYS A 66 6.74 -0.44 -40.90
C LYS A 66 5.33 -0.80 -40.52
N ALA A 67 4.82 -0.14 -39.49
CA ALA A 67 3.45 -0.27 -38.97
C ALA A 67 3.06 -1.69 -38.51
N GLU A 68 4.04 -2.51 -38.15
CA GLU A 68 3.85 -3.86 -37.65
C GLU A 68 4.52 -4.06 -36.30
N ARG A 69 3.97 -4.98 -35.52
CA ARG A 69 4.57 -5.37 -34.24
C ARG A 69 5.95 -6.00 -34.45
N GLY A 70 6.95 -5.52 -33.75
CA GLY A 70 8.31 -6.04 -33.83
C GLY A 70 8.43 -7.45 -33.25
N ALA A 71 9.23 -8.27 -33.94
CA ALA A 71 9.71 -9.56 -33.45
C ALA A 71 11.12 -9.79 -34.02
N TYR A 72 11.91 -10.65 -33.45
CA TYR A 72 13.24 -11.01 -33.96
C TYR A 72 13.32 -12.52 -34.05
N PHE A 73 13.26 -13.03 -35.31
CA PHE A 73 13.36 -14.45 -35.59
C PHE A 73 14.61 -14.75 -36.40
N LEU A 74 15.31 -15.80 -36.03
CA LEU A 74 16.42 -16.36 -36.75
C LEU A 74 15.95 -17.62 -37.45
N HIS A 75 16.05 -17.67 -38.77
CA HIS A 75 15.83 -18.88 -39.57
C HIS A 75 17.17 -19.56 -39.76
N SER A 76 17.26 -20.85 -39.43
CA SER A 76 18.46 -21.64 -39.59
C SER A 76 18.13 -23.11 -39.86
N GLU A 77 18.85 -23.73 -40.77
CA GLU A 77 18.82 -25.15 -40.97
C GLU A 77 20.15 -25.77 -40.57
N PHE A 78 20.12 -26.72 -39.64
CA PHE A 78 21.32 -27.43 -39.23
C PHE A 78 21.02 -28.87 -38.83
N VAL A 79 22.04 -29.72 -38.92
CA VAL A 79 21.97 -31.12 -38.52
C VAL A 79 22.66 -31.26 -37.14
N LEU A 80 21.92 -31.73 -36.15
CA LEU A 80 22.46 -32.06 -34.84
C LEU A 80 22.85 -33.52 -34.82
N ALA A 81 24.13 -33.81 -34.59
CA ALA A 81 24.63 -35.18 -34.44
C ALA A 81 24.13 -35.80 -33.13
N ALA A 82 24.16 -37.17 -33.07
CA ALA A 82 23.84 -37.83 -31.80
C ALA A 82 24.84 -37.41 -30.70
N ASP A 83 24.31 -37.18 -29.51
CA ASP A 83 25.06 -36.71 -28.34
C ASP A 83 25.76 -35.33 -28.50
N ALA A 84 25.36 -34.56 -29.48
CA ALA A 84 25.80 -33.15 -29.65
C ALA A 84 24.75 -32.17 -29.21
N ASP A 85 25.22 -31.01 -28.74
CA ASP A 85 24.40 -29.86 -28.38
C ASP A 85 24.77 -28.64 -29.22
N SER A 86 23.86 -27.73 -29.35
CA SER A 86 24.07 -26.43 -29.97
C SER A 86 23.39 -25.35 -29.12
N SER A 87 24.14 -24.30 -28.78
CA SER A 87 23.65 -23.20 -27.97
C SER A 87 23.80 -21.87 -28.71
N TRP A 88 22.86 -20.96 -28.47
CA TRP A 88 22.92 -19.59 -28.97
C TRP A 88 22.24 -18.65 -27.99
N SER A 89 22.54 -17.37 -28.14
CA SER A 89 21.93 -16.30 -27.36
C SER A 89 21.30 -15.24 -28.25
N ILE A 90 20.15 -14.72 -27.83
CA ILE A 90 19.52 -13.54 -28.39
C ILE A 90 19.53 -12.48 -27.29
N ILE A 91 20.14 -11.34 -27.55
CA ILE A 91 20.34 -10.25 -26.61
C ILE A 91 19.46 -9.09 -27.01
N ALA A 92 18.62 -8.60 -26.10
CA ALA A 92 17.76 -7.45 -26.31
C ALA A 92 18.04 -6.38 -25.22
N GLU A 93 18.25 -5.16 -25.66
CA GLU A 93 18.49 -4.02 -24.78
C GLU A 93 17.46 -2.92 -25.03
N LEU A 94 16.89 -2.39 -23.97
CA LEU A 94 15.83 -1.36 -24.01
C LEU A 94 16.42 0.03 -23.84
N ASN A 95 15.68 1.04 -24.30
CA ASN A 95 15.99 2.47 -24.09
C ASN A 95 17.36 2.93 -24.62
N GLN A 96 17.85 2.31 -25.68
CA GLN A 96 19.12 2.66 -26.29
C GLN A 96 18.98 3.94 -27.13
N ASP A 97 19.78 4.94 -26.85
CA ASP A 97 19.87 6.14 -27.67
C ASP A 97 20.82 5.94 -28.90
N GLN A 98 21.01 6.97 -29.68
CA GLN A 98 21.87 6.88 -30.86
C GLN A 98 23.36 6.65 -30.52
N CYS A 99 23.83 7.11 -29.37
CA CYS A 99 25.21 6.88 -28.92
C CYS A 99 25.40 5.43 -28.52
N ASP A 100 24.44 4.87 -27.78
CA ASP A 100 24.43 3.46 -27.36
C ASP A 100 24.42 2.53 -28.60
N VAL A 101 23.52 2.81 -29.55
CA VAL A 101 23.44 2.04 -30.82
C VAL A 101 24.75 2.13 -31.61
N ALA A 102 25.39 3.29 -31.65
CA ALA A 102 26.68 3.45 -32.33
C ALA A 102 27.79 2.65 -31.64
N GLY A 103 27.83 2.65 -30.31
CA GLY A 103 28.75 1.85 -29.50
C GLY A 103 28.54 0.35 -29.72
N LEU A 104 27.28 -0.10 -29.69
CA LEU A 104 26.92 -1.49 -29.95
C LEU A 104 27.29 -1.93 -31.37
N ARG A 105 27.07 -1.07 -32.36
CA ARG A 105 27.51 -1.33 -33.74
C ARG A 105 29.03 -1.49 -33.83
N GLN A 106 29.79 -0.67 -33.11
CA GLN A 106 31.25 -0.80 -33.05
C GLN A 106 31.69 -2.12 -32.42
N LEU A 107 31.03 -2.51 -31.31
CA LEU A 107 31.27 -3.79 -30.64
C LEU A 107 30.99 -4.97 -31.59
N LEU A 108 29.85 -4.94 -32.27
CA LEU A 108 29.44 -6.00 -33.21
C LEU A 108 30.31 -6.07 -34.47
N ASN A 109 31.05 -5.03 -34.83
CA ASN A 109 32.00 -5.02 -35.92
C ASN A 109 33.45 -5.36 -35.47
N SER A 110 33.68 -5.50 -34.17
CA SER A 110 35.01 -5.85 -33.66
C SER A 110 35.28 -7.36 -33.71
N ASP A 111 36.54 -7.76 -33.52
CA ASP A 111 36.97 -9.16 -33.42
C ASP A 111 36.66 -9.77 -32.02
N THR A 112 35.81 -9.15 -31.22
CA THR A 112 35.44 -9.61 -29.89
C THR A 112 34.64 -10.90 -29.97
N ASP A 113 35.04 -11.90 -29.17
CA ASP A 113 34.23 -13.12 -29.00
C ASP A 113 32.94 -12.76 -28.24
N ARG A 114 31.85 -12.64 -28.99
CA ARG A 114 30.55 -12.20 -28.51
C ARG A 114 29.90 -13.23 -27.57
N ALA A 115 30.11 -14.53 -27.83
CA ALA A 115 29.58 -15.59 -26.99
C ALA A 115 30.26 -15.56 -25.61
N ALA A 116 31.58 -15.46 -25.58
CA ALA A 116 32.33 -15.34 -24.35
C ALA A 116 31.98 -14.06 -23.58
N LEU A 117 31.74 -12.93 -24.29
CA LEU A 117 31.26 -11.69 -23.65
C LEU A 117 29.92 -11.90 -22.96
N VAL A 118 28.94 -12.47 -23.66
CA VAL A 118 27.60 -12.70 -23.13
C VAL A 118 27.65 -13.67 -21.93
N GLU A 119 28.45 -14.74 -22.02
CA GLU A 119 28.62 -15.70 -20.94
C GLU A 119 29.21 -15.04 -19.67
N LYS A 120 30.22 -14.20 -19.86
CA LYS A 120 30.85 -13.43 -18.78
C LYS A 120 29.84 -12.47 -18.12
N GLU A 121 29.00 -11.78 -18.88
CA GLU A 121 27.98 -10.90 -18.32
C GLU A 121 26.90 -11.70 -17.57
N ILE A 122 26.46 -12.83 -18.09
CA ILE A 122 25.51 -13.74 -17.40
C ILE A 122 26.10 -14.22 -16.06
N ASP A 123 27.36 -14.63 -16.04
CA ASP A 123 28.00 -15.08 -14.83
C ASP A 123 28.20 -13.94 -13.83
N HIS A 124 28.56 -12.74 -14.31
CA HIS A 124 28.65 -11.55 -13.49
C HIS A 124 27.30 -11.18 -12.83
N ASP A 125 26.24 -11.16 -13.62
CA ASP A 125 24.89 -10.84 -13.10
C ASP A 125 24.38 -11.92 -12.12
N ARG A 126 24.67 -13.19 -12.42
CA ARG A 126 24.35 -14.29 -11.50
C ARG A 126 25.05 -14.12 -10.15
N GLU A 127 26.35 -13.81 -10.17
CA GLU A 127 27.10 -13.61 -8.95
C GLU A 127 26.70 -12.34 -8.20
N ASN A 128 26.36 -11.25 -8.90
CA ASN A 128 25.77 -10.06 -8.31
C ASN A 128 24.44 -10.37 -7.60
N LEU A 129 23.56 -11.12 -8.25
CA LEU A 129 22.28 -11.50 -7.65
C LEU A 129 22.50 -12.38 -6.40
N ARG A 130 23.44 -13.32 -6.47
CA ARG A 130 23.78 -14.17 -5.30
C ARG A 130 24.29 -13.34 -4.14
N ARG A 131 25.17 -12.36 -4.38
CA ARG A 131 25.69 -11.45 -3.32
C ARG A 131 24.57 -10.64 -2.69
N LYS A 132 23.65 -10.10 -3.49
CA LYS A 132 22.49 -9.37 -2.98
C LYS A 132 21.60 -10.23 -2.10
N ILE A 133 21.30 -11.45 -2.52
CA ILE A 133 20.50 -12.38 -1.71
C ILE A 133 21.25 -12.78 -0.43
N ALA A 134 22.55 -13.04 -0.51
CA ALA A 134 23.38 -13.37 0.63
C ALA A 134 23.45 -12.22 1.65
N GLY A 135 23.61 -10.98 1.19
CA GLY A 135 23.63 -9.80 2.04
C GLY A 135 22.31 -9.56 2.81
N SER A 136 21.21 -10.11 2.34
CA SER A 136 19.91 -10.08 3.03
C SER A 136 19.58 -11.40 3.76
N ASP A 137 20.59 -12.17 4.14
CA ASP A 137 20.43 -13.46 4.83
C ASP A 137 19.54 -14.48 4.07
N GLY A 138 19.59 -14.41 2.74
CA GLY A 138 18.75 -15.26 1.88
C GLY A 138 19.24 -16.69 1.70
N PHE A 139 20.50 -16.99 2.06
CA PHE A 139 21.06 -18.34 1.99
C PHE A 139 21.19 -18.94 3.39
N GLN A 140 20.44 -20.02 3.62
CA GLN A 140 20.46 -20.76 4.86
C GLN A 140 20.84 -22.22 4.58
N LEU A 141 21.57 -22.82 5.52
CA LEU A 141 21.90 -24.24 5.49
C LEU A 141 21.04 -24.99 6.50
N THR A 142 20.03 -25.68 6.01
CA THR A 142 19.13 -26.48 6.83
C THR A 142 19.03 -27.92 6.28
N ARG A 143 18.35 -28.79 7.01
CA ARG A 143 18.02 -30.15 6.52
C ARG A 143 16.82 -30.18 5.58
N ASP A 144 16.09 -29.08 5.51
CA ASP A 144 14.91 -28.92 4.66
C ASP A 144 15.28 -28.10 3.41
N ASP A 145 15.67 -28.79 2.34
CA ASP A 145 16.04 -28.16 1.08
C ASP A 145 14.89 -27.33 0.49
N LEU A 146 13.64 -27.79 0.64
CA LEU A 146 12.48 -27.07 0.13
C LEU A 146 12.24 -25.79 0.94
N GLY A 147 12.35 -25.85 2.25
CA GLY A 147 12.26 -24.67 3.12
C GLY A 147 13.37 -23.65 2.82
N THR A 148 14.60 -24.14 2.60
CA THR A 148 15.75 -23.30 2.19
C THR A 148 15.49 -22.58 0.86
N LEU A 149 15.01 -23.29 -0.17
CA LEU A 149 14.69 -22.71 -1.47
C LEU A 149 13.54 -21.69 -1.39
N ARG A 150 12.51 -21.99 -0.61
CA ARG A 150 11.40 -21.05 -0.36
C ARG A 150 11.88 -19.78 0.33
N HIS A 151 12.76 -19.90 1.31
CA HIS A 151 13.36 -18.76 1.99
C HIS A 151 14.16 -17.88 1.01
N THR A 152 15.06 -18.47 0.23
CA THR A 152 15.83 -17.76 -0.80
C THR A 152 14.92 -17.03 -1.80
N SER A 153 13.87 -17.70 -2.30
CA SER A 153 12.89 -17.11 -3.22
C SER A 153 12.14 -15.94 -2.58
N ASN A 154 11.76 -16.09 -1.32
CA ASN A 154 11.05 -15.04 -0.59
C ASN A 154 11.92 -13.81 -0.33
N VAL A 155 13.18 -14.00 0.05
CA VAL A 155 14.15 -12.91 0.21
C VAL A 155 14.36 -12.18 -1.11
N LEU A 156 14.60 -12.89 -2.21
CA LEU A 156 14.73 -12.28 -3.54
C LEU A 156 13.50 -11.47 -3.93
N PHE A 157 12.31 -12.02 -3.68
CA PHE A 157 11.06 -11.34 -3.98
C PHE A 157 10.90 -10.04 -3.17
N ASN A 158 11.29 -10.05 -1.90
CA ASN A 158 11.26 -8.87 -1.05
C ASN A 158 12.28 -7.82 -1.47
N ILE A 159 13.50 -8.21 -1.83
CA ILE A 159 14.53 -7.29 -2.36
C ILE A 159 13.98 -6.55 -3.60
N MET A 160 13.31 -7.25 -4.50
CA MET A 160 12.71 -6.63 -5.69
C MET A 160 11.60 -5.63 -5.37
N ARG A 161 11.00 -5.68 -4.17
CA ARG A 161 9.94 -4.74 -3.75
C ARG A 161 10.46 -3.46 -3.14
N GLY A 162 11.53 -3.51 -2.36
CA GLY A 162 11.98 -2.37 -1.55
C GLY A 162 13.48 -2.09 -1.61
N GLY A 163 14.26 -2.87 -2.38
CA GLY A 163 15.71 -2.71 -2.51
C GLY A 163 16.52 -3.43 -1.43
N ILE A 164 17.81 -3.18 -1.44
CA ILE A 164 18.82 -3.73 -0.52
C ILE A 164 19.91 -2.71 -0.26
N PHE A 165 20.57 -2.79 0.87
CA PHE A 165 21.81 -2.07 1.19
C PHE A 165 22.99 -2.84 0.59
N GLU A 166 23.34 -2.53 -0.68
CA GLU A 166 24.38 -3.26 -1.41
C GLU A 166 25.79 -3.06 -0.84
N ASP A 167 26.05 -1.90 -0.25
CA ASP A 167 27.33 -1.52 0.31
C ASP A 167 27.32 -1.62 1.86
N ASP A 168 26.39 -2.40 2.43
CA ASP A 168 26.19 -2.60 3.87
C ASP A 168 26.03 -1.25 4.61
N TYR A 169 26.96 -0.91 5.51
CA TYR A 169 26.98 0.37 6.24
C TYR A 169 27.94 1.39 5.63
N CYS A 170 28.53 1.10 4.49
CA CYS A 170 29.41 2.02 3.79
C CYS A 170 28.60 3.01 2.94
N ILE A 171 28.69 4.29 3.28
CA ILE A 171 27.98 5.38 2.62
C ILE A 171 28.89 6.03 1.57
N GLN A 172 28.38 6.18 0.35
CA GLN A 172 28.98 7.01 -0.68
C GLN A 172 28.68 8.48 -0.36
N SER A 173 29.69 9.26 0.06
CA SER A 173 29.47 10.64 0.50
C SER A 173 28.85 11.52 -0.57
N GLY A 174 29.22 11.32 -1.83
CA GLY A 174 28.61 12.04 -2.95
C GLY A 174 27.11 11.74 -3.11
N ASP A 175 26.66 10.52 -2.82
CA ASP A 175 25.25 10.18 -2.84
C ASP A 175 24.49 10.82 -1.67
N PHE A 176 25.05 10.78 -0.46
CA PHE A 176 24.48 11.46 0.70
C PHE A 176 24.36 12.97 0.47
N GLN A 177 25.39 13.61 -0.12
CA GLN A 177 25.35 15.02 -0.48
C GLN A 177 24.23 15.34 -1.48
N ARG A 178 24.06 14.50 -2.52
CA ARG A 178 22.93 14.64 -3.47
C ARG A 178 21.58 14.53 -2.77
N PHE A 179 21.44 13.58 -1.83
CA PHE A 179 20.23 13.41 -1.03
C PHE A 179 19.95 14.65 -0.18
N VAL A 180 20.93 15.19 0.55
CA VAL A 180 20.75 16.41 1.34
C VAL A 180 20.35 17.59 0.46
N LYS A 181 20.98 17.74 -0.71
CA LYS A 181 20.67 18.81 -1.67
C LYS A 181 19.26 18.71 -2.24
N SER A 182 18.80 17.51 -2.59
CA SER A 182 17.44 17.31 -3.11
C SER A 182 16.38 17.47 -2.01
N SER A 183 16.71 17.10 -0.77
CA SER A 183 15.81 17.19 0.37
C SER A 183 15.71 18.62 0.90
N ASN A 184 16.85 19.28 1.17
CA ASN A 184 16.86 20.64 1.72
C ASN A 184 18.04 21.46 1.20
N LYS A 185 17.78 22.36 0.25
CA LYS A 185 18.78 23.22 -0.38
C LYS A 185 19.44 24.20 0.59
N THR A 186 18.70 24.64 1.61
CA THR A 186 19.19 25.57 2.64
C THR A 186 20.22 24.87 3.51
N VAL A 187 19.90 23.69 4.06
CA VAL A 187 20.83 22.88 4.86
C VAL A 187 22.07 22.52 4.03
N TYR A 188 21.88 22.09 2.77
CA TYR A 188 23.00 21.79 1.88
C TYR A 188 23.97 22.97 1.72
N THR A 189 23.43 24.19 1.54
CA THR A 189 24.24 25.40 1.36
C THR A 189 24.95 25.78 2.65
N GLN A 190 24.25 25.75 3.79
CA GLN A 190 24.81 26.10 5.09
C GLN A 190 25.90 25.12 5.53
N GLN A 191 25.72 23.84 5.26
CA GLN A 191 26.63 22.77 5.66
C GLN A 191 27.59 22.32 4.54
N SER A 192 27.71 23.12 3.47
CA SER A 192 28.55 22.78 2.28
C SER A 192 30.01 22.51 2.64
N GLY A 193 30.57 23.24 3.61
CA GLY A 193 31.91 23.02 4.10
C GLY A 193 32.11 21.66 4.75
N PHE A 194 31.18 21.27 5.64
CA PHE A 194 31.17 19.95 6.27
C PHE A 194 31.00 18.86 5.22
N LEU A 195 29.96 18.97 4.41
CA LEU A 195 29.63 17.96 3.40
C LEU A 195 30.79 17.72 2.41
N SER A 196 31.50 18.79 2.01
CA SER A 196 32.65 18.68 1.11
C SER A 196 33.91 18.13 1.81
N SER A 197 33.96 18.12 3.13
CA SER A 197 35.09 17.56 3.90
C SER A 197 34.99 16.04 4.12
N LEU A 198 33.84 15.44 3.82
CA LEU A 198 33.63 13.99 3.96
C LEU A 198 34.55 13.23 2.96
N PRO A 199 35.15 12.10 3.36
CA PRO A 199 35.87 11.24 2.42
C PRO A 199 34.91 10.66 1.38
N ASP A 200 35.42 10.11 0.28
CA ASP A 200 34.60 9.55 -0.81
C ASP A 200 33.60 8.51 -0.30
N THR A 201 34.05 7.67 0.63
CA THR A 201 33.24 6.71 1.34
C THR A 201 33.42 6.86 2.86
N ILE A 202 32.34 6.73 3.61
CA ILE A 202 32.35 6.83 5.07
C ILE A 202 31.46 5.75 5.68
N ASP A 203 31.87 5.20 6.81
CA ASP A 203 31.02 4.30 7.59
C ASP A 203 29.84 5.05 8.21
N LEU A 204 28.66 4.41 8.29
CA LEU A 204 27.44 5.01 8.83
C LEU A 204 27.62 5.51 10.27
N PHE A 205 28.35 4.76 11.11
CA PHE A 205 28.57 5.14 12.50
C PHE A 205 29.47 6.38 12.60
N ASP A 206 30.54 6.43 11.80
CA ASP A 206 31.43 7.59 11.72
C ASP A 206 30.67 8.83 11.19
N LEU A 207 29.82 8.65 10.19
CA LEU A 207 29.00 9.74 9.65
C LEU A 207 28.02 10.29 10.72
N ARG A 208 27.36 9.41 11.49
CA ARG A 208 26.50 9.82 12.61
C ARG A 208 27.25 10.63 13.66
N GLU A 209 28.44 10.18 14.05
CA GLU A 209 29.24 10.91 15.05
C GLU A 209 29.71 12.26 14.50
N GLN A 210 30.13 12.33 13.24
CA GLN A 210 30.53 13.59 12.63
C GLN A 210 29.37 14.58 12.50
N VAL A 211 28.17 14.12 12.06
CA VAL A 211 26.98 14.98 11.96
C VAL A 211 26.57 15.53 13.33
N LYS A 212 26.67 14.77 14.41
CA LYS A 212 26.40 15.26 15.78
C LYS A 212 27.32 16.44 16.15
N THR A 213 28.54 16.48 15.67
CA THR A 213 29.48 17.60 15.96
C THR A 213 29.10 18.89 15.26
N VAL A 214 28.29 18.83 14.19
CA VAL A 214 27.84 20.01 13.44
C VAL A 214 26.76 20.79 14.21
N ASP A 215 26.05 20.12 15.12
CA ASP A 215 24.96 20.69 15.94
C ASP A 215 23.82 21.31 15.08
N ASP A 216 23.50 20.66 13.95
CA ASP A 216 22.42 21.04 13.05
C ASP A 216 21.34 19.93 13.08
N CYS A 217 20.22 20.24 13.68
CA CYS A 217 19.12 19.30 13.88
C CYS A 217 18.48 18.87 12.54
N ASP A 218 18.49 19.73 11.51
CA ASP A 218 17.94 19.36 10.20
C ASP A 218 18.89 18.47 9.41
N LEU A 219 20.19 18.72 9.50
CA LEU A 219 21.17 17.81 8.92
C LEU A 219 21.12 16.43 9.57
N GLU A 220 20.97 16.38 10.89
CA GLU A 220 20.81 15.10 11.63
C GLU A 220 19.50 14.39 11.24
N ARG A 221 18.37 15.11 11.14
CA ARG A 221 17.11 14.55 10.63
C ARG A 221 17.28 13.96 9.24
N LEU A 222 17.92 14.70 8.33
CA LEU A 222 18.19 14.23 6.96
C LEU A 222 19.08 13.00 6.94
N LEU A 223 20.09 12.91 7.81
CA LEU A 223 20.90 11.71 7.93
C LEU A 223 20.02 10.50 8.29
N TYR A 224 19.11 10.64 9.26
CA TYR A 224 18.19 9.54 9.62
C TYR A 224 17.11 9.28 8.57
N GLU A 225 16.76 10.21 7.70
CA GLU A 225 15.84 9.98 6.58
C GLU A 225 16.53 9.32 5.37
N TYR A 226 17.86 9.30 5.34
CA TYR A 226 18.66 8.73 4.28
C TYR A 226 18.72 7.19 4.39
N LEU A 227 18.30 6.49 3.34
CA LEU A 227 18.38 5.05 3.19
C LEU A 227 19.01 4.74 1.83
N PRO A 228 20.28 4.26 1.78
CA PRO A 228 21.01 4.00 0.53
C PRO A 228 20.58 2.66 -0.10
N LEU A 229 19.31 2.52 -0.43
CA LEU A 229 18.75 1.31 -1.04
C LEU A 229 18.91 1.32 -2.56
N SER A 230 19.22 0.18 -3.10
CA SER A 230 19.34 -0.07 -4.54
C SER A 230 18.59 -1.33 -4.95
N PHE A 231 18.56 -1.62 -6.24
CA PHE A 231 17.96 -2.83 -6.79
C PHE A 231 16.46 -2.98 -6.44
N SER A 232 15.74 -1.88 -6.31
CA SER A 232 14.28 -1.92 -6.24
C SER A 232 13.71 -2.08 -7.65
N ARG A 233 12.61 -2.81 -7.77
CA ARG A 233 11.91 -3.04 -9.03
C ARG A 233 10.45 -2.62 -8.89
N ARG A 234 9.88 -2.12 -9.98
CA ARG A 234 8.44 -1.89 -10.05
C ARG A 234 7.69 -3.19 -9.79
N HIS A 235 6.70 -3.12 -8.91
CA HIS A 235 5.82 -4.24 -8.55
C HIS A 235 4.36 -3.77 -8.56
N GLY A 236 3.44 -4.71 -8.43
CA GLY A 236 2.00 -4.47 -8.44
C GLY A 236 1.39 -4.57 -9.85
N ASP A 237 0.09 -4.35 -9.92
CA ASP A 237 -0.69 -4.44 -11.15
C ASP A 237 -0.49 -3.17 -12.00
N PRO A 238 0.08 -3.27 -13.21
CA PRO A 238 0.33 -2.11 -14.06
C PRO A 238 -0.95 -1.44 -14.56
N SER A 239 -2.10 -2.09 -14.48
CA SER A 239 -3.39 -1.49 -14.83
C SER A 239 -3.91 -0.52 -13.75
N ARG A 240 -3.31 -0.54 -12.56
CA ARG A 240 -3.70 0.31 -11.44
C ARG A 240 -2.86 1.59 -11.43
N PRO A 241 -3.46 2.79 -11.51
CA PRO A 241 -2.71 4.05 -11.56
C PRO A 241 -1.77 4.25 -10.39
N TRP A 242 -2.16 3.82 -9.19
CA TRP A 242 -1.36 3.98 -7.97
C TRP A 242 -0.15 3.03 -7.88
N ASN A 243 -0.03 2.04 -8.78
CA ASN A 243 1.14 1.17 -8.89
C ASN A 243 2.14 1.65 -9.95
N ARG A 244 2.05 2.90 -10.38
CA ARG A 244 3.01 3.49 -11.31
C ARG A 244 4.17 4.07 -10.50
N PHE A 245 5.25 3.30 -10.40
CA PHE A 245 6.49 3.72 -9.75
C PHE A 245 7.60 3.88 -10.78
N SER A 246 8.38 4.95 -10.65
CA SER A 246 9.60 5.16 -11.43
C SER A 246 10.79 4.76 -10.58
N ILE A 247 11.50 3.71 -10.98
CA ILE A 247 12.67 3.22 -10.26
C ILE A 247 13.82 3.20 -11.27
N ASP A 248 14.65 4.24 -11.17
CA ASP A 248 15.81 4.42 -12.04
C ASP A 248 17.04 3.87 -11.31
N ILE A 249 17.56 2.75 -11.78
CA ILE A 249 18.75 2.09 -11.22
C ILE A 249 20.06 2.61 -11.85
N LYS A 250 19.96 3.42 -12.90
CA LYS A 250 21.05 4.14 -13.55
C LYS A 250 20.62 5.59 -13.77
N ASP A 251 21.57 6.50 -13.68
CA ASP A 251 21.38 7.90 -14.03
C ASP A 251 21.47 8.13 -15.55
N GLU A 252 21.38 9.38 -15.99
CA GLU A 252 21.46 9.78 -17.39
C GLU A 252 22.82 9.44 -18.05
N ASN A 253 23.87 9.24 -17.26
CA ASN A 253 25.20 8.86 -17.71
C ASN A 253 25.42 7.34 -17.70
N GLY A 254 24.44 6.56 -17.28
CA GLY A 254 24.52 5.12 -17.13
C GLY A 254 25.18 4.66 -15.81
N GLU A 255 25.53 5.60 -14.93
CA GLU A 255 26.11 5.28 -13.62
C GLU A 255 25.01 4.75 -12.66
N LYS A 256 25.43 3.86 -11.73
CA LYS A 256 24.53 3.29 -10.73
C LYS A 256 23.86 4.39 -9.90
N SER A 257 22.55 4.34 -9.82
CA SER A 257 21.73 5.23 -8.99
C SER A 257 21.10 4.46 -7.85
N LEU A 258 21.23 4.97 -6.62
CA LEU A 258 20.48 4.46 -5.47
C LEU A 258 19.08 5.05 -5.54
N ASN A 259 18.09 4.21 -5.79
CA ASN A 259 16.71 4.65 -5.92
C ASN A 259 15.73 3.56 -5.47
N TYR A 260 14.66 3.97 -4.82
CA TYR A 260 13.51 3.14 -4.51
C TYR A 260 12.24 3.97 -4.49
N GLN A 261 11.15 3.36 -4.88
CA GLN A 261 9.83 3.97 -4.87
C GLN A 261 8.77 2.88 -4.74
N GLY A 262 7.73 3.13 -3.96
CA GLY A 262 6.64 2.19 -3.81
C GLY A 262 5.57 2.67 -2.86
N ASN A 263 4.59 1.83 -2.59
CA ASN A 263 3.66 2.05 -1.51
C ASN A 263 4.21 1.47 -0.19
N TRP A 264 3.74 2.01 0.94
CA TRP A 264 4.22 1.60 2.25
C TRP A 264 4.06 0.11 2.52
N ARG A 265 2.96 -0.51 2.12
CA ARG A 265 2.68 -1.93 2.36
C ARG A 265 3.74 -2.83 1.72
N ASP A 266 4.08 -2.56 0.47
CA ASP A 266 5.00 -3.39 -0.29
C ASP A 266 6.45 -3.17 0.15
N ILE A 267 6.84 -1.92 0.40
CA ILE A 267 8.18 -1.58 0.89
C ILE A 267 8.40 -2.12 2.30
N PHE A 268 7.40 -2.02 3.18
CA PHE A 268 7.50 -2.52 4.55
C PHE A 268 7.84 -4.01 4.61
N GLN A 269 7.26 -4.84 3.73
CA GLN A 269 7.55 -6.27 3.70
C GLN A 269 9.04 -6.57 3.49
N ASN A 270 9.71 -5.72 2.69
CA ASN A 270 11.17 -5.81 2.53
C ASN A 270 11.92 -5.21 3.73
N TRP A 271 11.50 -4.04 4.20
CA TRP A 271 12.20 -3.35 5.29
C TRP A 271 12.17 -4.14 6.60
N GLU A 272 11.08 -4.83 6.93
CA GLU A 272 11.03 -5.71 8.10
C GLU A 272 12.09 -6.81 8.01
N ALA A 273 12.26 -7.42 6.84
CA ALA A 273 13.28 -8.44 6.62
C ALA A 273 14.70 -7.85 6.65
N LEU A 274 14.92 -6.72 5.97
CA LEU A 274 16.21 -6.03 5.97
C LEU A 274 16.65 -5.57 7.35
N ALA A 275 15.72 -5.14 8.20
CA ALA A 275 16.01 -4.71 9.56
C ALA A 275 16.62 -5.82 10.43
N LEU A 276 16.40 -7.09 10.11
CA LEU A 276 17.03 -8.21 10.80
C LEU A 276 18.48 -8.40 10.38
N SER A 277 18.82 -8.12 9.12
CA SER A 277 20.20 -8.18 8.60
C SER A 277 20.96 -6.86 8.83
N PHE A 278 20.26 -5.73 8.84
CA PHE A 278 20.82 -4.39 8.97
C PHE A 278 20.13 -3.60 10.08
N PRO A 279 20.22 -4.02 11.36
CA PRO A 279 19.48 -3.40 12.45
C PRO A 279 19.81 -1.92 12.67
N ASP A 280 20.99 -1.45 12.32
CA ASP A 280 21.37 -0.04 12.48
C ASP A 280 20.65 0.92 11.53
N TYR A 281 19.94 0.43 10.52
CA TYR A 281 19.02 1.24 9.72
C TYR A 281 17.58 1.29 10.28
N LEU A 282 17.27 0.62 11.40
CA LEU A 282 15.92 0.61 11.98
C LEU A 282 15.38 2.00 12.26
N GLU A 283 16.17 2.84 12.95
CA GLU A 283 15.75 4.20 13.26
C GLU A 283 15.59 5.07 12.01
N HIS A 284 16.38 4.83 10.97
CA HIS A 284 16.21 5.49 9.67
C HIS A 284 14.85 5.14 9.04
N MET A 285 14.48 3.86 9.05
CA MET A 285 13.17 3.41 8.56
C MET A 285 12.02 4.02 9.37
N ILE A 286 12.14 4.01 10.72
CA ILE A 286 11.15 4.59 11.63
C ILE A 286 10.99 6.09 11.38
N ILE A 287 12.10 6.83 11.34
CA ILE A 287 12.09 8.29 11.18
C ILE A 287 11.52 8.68 9.83
N LYS A 288 11.92 8.01 8.76
CA LYS A 288 11.33 8.23 7.44
C LYS A 288 9.82 7.99 7.41
N PHE A 289 9.37 6.93 8.08
CA PHE A 289 7.93 6.62 8.18
C PHE A 289 7.16 7.68 8.97
N VAL A 290 7.63 8.03 10.19
CA VAL A 290 6.89 8.97 11.06
C VAL A 290 6.96 10.40 10.53
N ASN A 291 8.05 10.83 9.86
CA ASN A 291 8.13 12.14 9.25
C ASN A 291 7.21 12.30 8.03
N SER A 292 6.94 11.21 7.32
CA SER A 292 5.94 11.19 6.24
C SER A 292 4.50 11.23 6.75
N MET A 293 4.26 11.16 8.05
CA MET A 293 2.93 11.18 8.65
C MET A 293 2.39 12.60 8.73
N THR A 294 1.12 12.77 8.38
CA THR A 294 0.38 14.04 8.51
C THR A 294 -0.04 14.30 9.96
N ALA A 295 -0.35 15.54 10.25
CA ALA A 295 -0.78 15.95 11.59
C ALA A 295 -2.18 15.45 11.98
N ASP A 296 -3.00 15.08 11.01
CA ASP A 296 -4.27 14.40 11.23
C ASP A 296 -4.13 12.86 11.31
N GLY A 297 -2.87 12.35 11.36
CA GLY A 297 -2.56 10.98 11.77
C GLY A 297 -2.55 9.93 10.65
N TYR A 298 -2.35 10.33 9.40
CA TYR A 298 -2.28 9.43 8.24
C TYR A 298 -0.93 9.56 7.51
N ASN A 299 -0.64 8.67 6.59
CA ASN A 299 0.50 8.77 5.70
C ASN A 299 0.04 9.01 4.25
N PRO A 300 0.77 9.78 3.43
CA PRO A 300 0.56 9.78 2.00
C PRO A 300 0.87 8.40 1.42
N TYR A 301 0.26 8.09 0.30
CA TYR A 301 0.29 6.75 -0.29
C TYR A 301 1.70 6.28 -0.67
N ARG A 302 2.51 7.16 -1.25
CA ARG A 302 3.78 6.82 -1.89
C ARG A 302 4.98 7.20 -1.03
N VAL A 303 5.93 6.26 -0.90
CA VAL A 303 7.25 6.52 -0.34
C VAL A 303 8.30 6.49 -1.45
N MET A 304 9.28 7.39 -1.39
CA MET A 304 10.37 7.52 -2.34
C MET A 304 11.69 7.73 -1.60
N ARG A 305 12.79 7.56 -2.32
CA ARG A 305 14.12 7.84 -1.78
C ARG A 305 14.19 9.22 -1.12
N ASP A 306 13.76 10.24 -1.83
CA ASP A 306 13.88 11.64 -1.41
C ASP A 306 12.67 12.13 -0.58
N GLY A 307 11.76 11.23 -0.16
CA GLY A 307 10.62 11.60 0.67
C GLY A 307 9.36 10.80 0.39
N PHE A 308 8.24 11.47 0.21
CA PHE A 308 6.92 10.89 -0.04
C PHE A 308 6.20 11.68 -1.14
N ASP A 309 5.11 11.11 -1.67
CA ASP A 309 4.29 11.77 -2.67
C ASP A 309 2.84 11.29 -2.60
N TRP A 310 1.96 11.96 -3.33
CA TRP A 310 0.54 11.67 -3.47
C TRP A 310 0.10 11.79 -4.92
N GLU A 311 -1.06 11.25 -5.22
CA GLU A 311 -1.68 11.41 -6.54
C GLU A 311 -2.59 12.63 -6.54
N VAL A 312 -2.55 13.41 -7.62
CA VAL A 312 -3.52 14.47 -7.86
C VAL A 312 -4.78 13.81 -8.44
N PRO A 313 -5.97 14.04 -7.84
CA PRO A 313 -7.20 13.49 -8.36
C PRO A 313 -7.45 13.88 -9.82
N ASP A 314 -7.76 12.89 -10.64
CA ASP A 314 -8.34 13.08 -11.96
C ASP A 314 -9.87 12.98 -11.89
N GLU A 315 -10.55 12.98 -13.06
CA GLU A 315 -12.01 12.91 -13.13
C GLU A 315 -12.60 11.62 -12.52
N ASN A 316 -11.79 10.56 -12.36
CA ASN A 316 -12.21 9.33 -11.74
C ASN A 316 -11.77 9.24 -10.28
N ALA A 317 -12.63 9.73 -9.38
CA ALA A 317 -12.39 9.75 -7.94
C ALA A 317 -11.99 8.39 -7.32
N TRP A 318 -12.27 7.28 -8.00
CA TRP A 318 -11.94 5.93 -7.54
C TRP A 318 -10.52 5.46 -7.90
N SER A 319 -9.84 6.20 -8.76
CA SER A 319 -8.47 5.88 -9.17
C SER A 319 -7.41 6.49 -8.25
N ASN A 320 -7.80 7.44 -7.38
CA ASN A 320 -6.86 8.25 -6.61
C ASN A 320 -6.84 7.83 -5.14
N ILE A 321 -5.64 7.58 -4.63
CA ILE A 321 -5.39 7.22 -3.24
C ILE A 321 -4.61 8.36 -2.59
N GLY A 322 -5.28 9.10 -1.68
CA GLY A 322 -4.67 10.22 -0.98
C GLY A 322 -3.96 9.80 0.28
N TYR A 323 -4.68 9.12 1.15
CA TYR A 323 -4.21 8.72 2.46
C TYR A 323 -4.04 7.22 2.59
N TRP A 324 -2.99 6.83 3.31
CA TRP A 324 -2.74 5.48 3.78
C TRP A 324 -2.92 5.43 5.30
N GLY A 325 -3.95 4.78 5.77
CA GLY A 325 -4.25 4.77 7.20
C GLY A 325 -4.48 3.39 7.82
N ASP A 326 -4.70 2.38 6.99
CA ASP A 326 -5.24 1.10 7.45
C ASP A 326 -4.22 0.28 8.24
N HIS A 327 -3.08 0.01 7.64
CA HIS A 327 -1.99 -0.77 8.24
C HIS A 327 -0.86 0.09 8.81
N GLN A 328 -1.04 1.41 8.84
CA GLN A 328 -0.02 2.37 9.28
C GLN A 328 0.59 2.01 10.63
N ILE A 329 -0.25 1.75 11.63
CA ILE A 329 0.20 1.39 12.98
C ILE A 329 0.87 0.01 13.01
N VAL A 330 0.52 -0.90 12.11
CA VAL A 330 1.11 -2.25 12.01
C VAL A 330 2.58 -2.14 11.61
N TYR A 331 2.86 -1.41 10.52
CA TYR A 331 4.23 -1.24 10.02
C TYR A 331 5.11 -0.51 11.02
N LEU A 332 4.59 0.58 11.57
CA LEU A 332 5.30 1.35 12.58
C LEU A 332 5.59 0.50 13.83
N LEU A 333 4.60 -0.23 14.34
CA LEU A 333 4.75 -1.06 15.52
C LEU A 333 5.83 -2.13 15.34
N LYS A 334 5.85 -2.82 14.21
CA LYS A 334 6.83 -3.87 13.92
C LYS A 334 8.27 -3.33 13.94
N LEU A 335 8.50 -2.17 13.30
CA LEU A 335 9.81 -1.53 13.33
C LEU A 335 10.18 -1.03 14.72
N LEU A 336 9.23 -0.47 15.47
CA LEU A 336 9.45 0.00 16.83
C LEU A 336 9.80 -1.16 17.79
N GLU A 337 9.11 -2.29 17.71
CA GLU A 337 9.39 -3.49 18.50
C GLU A 337 10.80 -4.04 18.21
N LEU A 338 11.21 -4.04 16.93
CA LEU A 338 12.57 -4.43 16.55
C LEU A 338 13.61 -3.43 17.11
N SER A 339 13.38 -2.12 16.94
CA SER A 339 14.27 -1.08 17.48
C SER A 339 14.36 -1.16 19.00
N PHE A 340 13.24 -1.35 19.71
CA PHE A 340 13.25 -1.52 21.17
C PHE A 340 14.02 -2.76 21.63
N LYS A 341 14.02 -3.80 20.81
CA LYS A 341 14.80 -5.03 21.06
C LYS A 341 16.29 -4.86 20.80
N TYR A 342 16.68 -4.19 19.70
CA TYR A 342 18.07 -4.02 19.29
C TYR A 342 18.73 -2.79 19.92
N HIS A 343 17.98 -1.66 20.01
CA HIS A 343 18.50 -0.35 20.42
C HIS A 343 17.58 0.34 21.45
N PRO A 344 17.26 -0.29 22.60
CA PRO A 344 16.25 0.23 23.54
C PRO A 344 16.54 1.63 24.04
N GLU A 345 17.81 1.97 24.30
CA GLU A 345 18.21 3.29 24.81
C GLU A 345 18.09 4.37 23.74
N HIS A 346 18.37 4.05 22.47
CA HIS A 346 18.26 5.02 21.39
C HIS A 346 16.81 5.47 21.20
N LEU A 347 15.88 4.52 21.12
CA LEU A 347 14.46 4.84 20.98
C LEU A 347 13.94 5.71 22.16
N LYS A 348 14.39 5.44 23.39
CA LYS A 348 14.03 6.24 24.57
C LYS A 348 14.54 7.68 24.47
N THR A 349 15.77 7.89 23.99
CA THR A 349 16.33 9.24 23.85
C THR A 349 15.59 10.09 22.83
N LEU A 350 15.02 9.47 21.80
CA LEU A 350 14.24 10.15 20.76
C LEU A 350 12.85 10.58 21.23
N LEU A 351 12.29 9.96 22.28
CA LEU A 351 10.92 10.22 22.73
C LEU A 351 10.64 11.70 23.03
N THR A 352 11.59 12.43 23.60
CA THR A 352 11.41 13.84 23.97
C THR A 352 12.19 14.82 23.12
N ARG A 353 12.91 14.32 22.12
CA ARG A 353 13.74 15.12 21.24
C ARG A 353 12.94 15.73 20.11
N ASP A 354 12.91 17.06 20.00
CA ASP A 354 12.21 17.80 18.95
C ASP A 354 13.05 17.77 17.64
N MET A 355 12.96 16.69 16.86
CA MET A 355 13.62 16.53 15.56
C MET A 355 12.73 15.97 14.45
N PHE A 356 11.50 15.64 14.79
CA PHE A 356 10.52 15.06 13.86
C PHE A 356 9.62 16.14 13.29
N THR A 357 9.01 15.87 12.14
CA THR A 357 8.13 16.80 11.46
C THR A 357 6.87 16.13 10.96
N TYR A 358 5.90 16.91 10.47
CA TYR A 358 4.68 16.41 9.87
C TYR A 358 4.64 16.68 8.37
N ALA A 359 4.19 15.70 7.61
CA ALA A 359 3.88 15.87 6.21
C ALA A 359 2.71 16.82 6.00
N ARG A 360 2.83 17.70 5.01
CA ARG A 360 1.77 18.55 4.50
C ARG A 360 1.29 17.96 3.18
N VAL A 361 0.06 17.44 3.15
CA VAL A 361 -0.56 16.84 1.97
C VAL A 361 -1.85 17.58 1.63
N PRO A 362 -2.21 17.73 0.35
CA PRO A 362 -3.38 18.49 -0.06
C PRO A 362 -4.68 17.68 0.03
N TYR A 363 -4.78 16.77 0.96
CA TYR A 363 -5.99 16.01 1.26
C TYR A 363 -6.54 16.41 2.61
N ARG A 364 -7.85 16.59 2.69
CA ARG A 364 -8.56 16.93 3.93
C ARG A 364 -9.73 15.98 4.15
N ILE A 365 -9.85 15.47 5.36
CA ILE A 365 -11.01 14.69 5.78
C ILE A 365 -12.13 15.68 6.14
N LYS A 366 -13.31 15.47 5.58
CA LYS A 366 -14.50 16.30 5.78
C LYS A 366 -14.96 16.33 7.25
N PRO A 367 -15.82 17.28 7.63
CA PRO A 367 -16.45 17.31 8.94
C PRO A 367 -17.16 16.01 9.29
N TYR A 368 -17.20 15.64 10.57
CA TYR A 368 -17.71 14.36 11.05
C TYR A 368 -19.14 14.05 10.53
N GLN A 369 -20.05 15.03 10.56
CA GLN A 369 -21.39 14.79 10.08
C GLN A 369 -21.43 14.42 8.59
N CYS A 370 -20.59 15.05 7.76
CA CYS A 370 -20.47 14.69 6.34
C CYS A 370 -19.99 13.25 6.13
N LEU A 371 -19.13 12.74 7.04
CA LEU A 371 -18.68 11.35 6.98
C LEU A 371 -19.82 10.37 7.27
N VAL A 372 -20.73 10.74 8.17
CA VAL A 372 -21.91 9.92 8.53
C VAL A 372 -22.95 9.97 7.42
N ASP A 373 -23.18 11.15 6.83
CA ASP A 373 -24.18 11.36 5.80
C ASP A 373 -23.79 10.72 4.46
N ASP A 374 -22.53 10.82 4.06
CA ASP A 374 -21.98 10.19 2.86
C ASP A 374 -20.62 9.55 3.10
N PRO A 375 -20.60 8.31 3.65
CA PRO A 375 -19.36 7.63 4.00
C PRO A 375 -18.48 7.26 2.78
N HIS A 376 -19.00 7.38 1.55
CA HIS A 376 -18.25 7.12 0.33
C HIS A 376 -17.47 8.34 -0.18
N ARG A 377 -17.75 9.55 0.34
CA ARG A 377 -17.12 10.81 -0.10
C ARG A 377 -16.58 11.59 1.10
N THR A 378 -15.58 11.03 1.74
CA THR A 378 -15.05 11.52 3.03
C THR A 378 -13.88 12.46 2.90
N ILE A 379 -13.28 12.57 1.72
CA ILE A 379 -12.04 13.33 1.48
C ILE A 379 -12.28 14.42 0.43
N GLU A 380 -11.58 15.56 0.62
CA GLU A 380 -11.46 16.64 -0.33
C GLU A 380 -9.99 16.87 -0.69
N PHE A 381 -9.73 17.23 -1.96
CA PHE A 381 -8.41 17.61 -2.43
C PHE A 381 -8.33 19.14 -2.53
N ASP A 382 -7.30 19.71 -1.92
CA ASP A 382 -7.05 21.15 -1.89
C ASP A 382 -6.03 21.53 -2.95
N HIS A 383 -6.52 22.00 -4.11
CA HIS A 383 -5.69 22.38 -5.25
C HIS A 383 -4.79 23.60 -4.98
N GLU A 384 -5.23 24.55 -4.13
CA GLU A 384 -4.41 25.70 -3.75
C GLU A 384 -3.23 25.24 -2.88
N GLN A 385 -3.51 24.39 -1.90
CA GLN A 385 -2.47 23.83 -1.06
C GLN A 385 -1.48 22.97 -1.87
N ASP A 386 -1.92 22.20 -2.88
CA ASP A 386 -1.02 21.46 -3.77
C ASP A 386 -0.09 22.39 -4.53
N ALA A 387 -0.60 23.50 -5.05
CA ALA A 387 0.20 24.50 -5.75
C ALA A 387 1.23 25.18 -4.83
N ASP A 388 0.84 25.54 -3.61
CA ASP A 388 1.72 26.12 -2.61
C ASP A 388 2.85 25.14 -2.21
N ILE A 389 2.52 23.87 -1.99
CA ILE A 389 3.51 22.84 -1.68
C ILE A 389 4.51 22.69 -2.84
N ARG A 390 4.05 22.67 -4.08
CA ARG A 390 4.93 22.60 -5.25
C ARG A 390 5.87 23.80 -5.36
N ALA A 391 5.39 25.00 -5.02
CA ALA A 391 6.21 26.21 -4.98
C ALA A 391 7.29 26.10 -3.88
N ASP A 392 6.92 25.67 -2.68
CA ASP A 392 7.88 25.46 -1.59
C ASP A 392 8.91 24.38 -1.92
N VAL A 393 8.51 23.28 -2.59
CA VAL A 393 9.44 22.24 -3.07
C VAL A 393 10.42 22.80 -4.12
N ALA A 394 9.96 23.67 -5.01
CA ALA A 394 10.82 24.30 -5.99
C ALA A 394 11.89 25.18 -5.32
N GLU A 395 11.55 25.85 -4.22
CA GLU A 395 12.47 26.72 -3.46
C GLU A 395 13.41 25.90 -2.54
N LEU A 396 12.84 25.06 -1.68
CA LEU A 396 13.55 24.39 -0.57
C LEU A 396 14.10 23.00 -0.91
N GLY A 397 13.50 22.30 -1.86
CA GLY A 397 13.65 20.86 -2.07
C GLY A 397 12.46 20.10 -1.43
N GLN A 398 12.62 18.79 -1.21
CA GLN A 398 11.53 17.93 -0.73
C GLN A 398 10.98 18.33 0.66
N ASP A 399 11.76 19.01 1.47
CA ASP A 399 11.34 19.59 2.75
C ASP A 399 10.18 20.59 2.60
N GLY A 400 9.97 21.15 1.41
CA GLY A 400 8.78 21.93 1.09
C GLY A 400 7.45 21.16 1.23
N LYS A 401 7.52 19.82 1.32
CA LYS A 401 6.35 18.97 1.60
C LYS A 401 6.03 18.82 3.10
N TYR A 402 6.87 19.33 3.98
CA TYR A 402 6.60 19.34 5.42
C TYR A 402 5.82 20.58 5.86
N LEU A 403 5.27 20.52 7.06
CA LEU A 403 4.73 21.72 7.70
C LEU A 403 5.87 22.69 8.02
N LEU A 404 5.76 23.90 7.52
CA LEU A 404 6.76 24.94 7.64
C LEU A 404 6.32 26.01 8.63
N ASP A 405 7.27 26.60 9.35
CA ASP A 405 7.08 27.80 10.16
C ASP A 405 7.13 29.08 9.28
N GLU A 406 7.04 30.25 9.93
CA GLU A 406 7.10 31.55 9.25
C GLU A 406 8.45 31.81 8.55
N GLN A 407 9.51 31.13 8.97
CA GLN A 407 10.86 31.20 8.41
C GLN A 407 11.09 30.12 7.33
N LYS A 408 10.04 29.42 6.91
CA LYS A 408 10.08 28.26 5.98
C LYS A 408 11.01 27.14 6.44
N GLN A 409 11.09 26.90 7.76
CA GLN A 409 11.77 25.76 8.32
C GLN A 409 10.74 24.67 8.73
N PRO A 410 11.07 23.37 8.61
CA PRO A 410 10.19 22.31 9.07
C PRO A 410 9.84 22.45 10.58
N CYS A 411 8.54 22.49 10.86
CA CYS A 411 8.04 22.53 12.24
C CYS A 411 8.43 21.23 12.99
N LYS A 412 9.04 21.35 14.17
CA LYS A 412 9.60 20.20 14.90
C LYS A 412 8.75 19.79 16.10
N VAL A 413 8.56 18.48 16.17
CA VAL A 413 7.91 17.77 17.29
C VAL A 413 8.78 16.61 17.75
N ASN A 414 8.45 15.98 18.85
CA ASN A 414 9.19 14.82 19.35
C ASN A 414 8.57 13.48 18.89
N LEU A 415 9.33 12.39 19.08
CA LEU A 415 8.87 11.06 18.69
C LEU A 415 7.61 10.65 19.45
N PHE A 416 7.51 10.98 20.75
CA PHE A 416 6.33 10.61 21.52
C PHE A 416 5.04 11.14 20.89
N GLU A 417 5.01 12.39 20.47
CA GLU A 417 3.86 12.97 19.76
C GLU A 417 3.58 12.23 18.45
N LYS A 418 4.62 11.90 17.68
CA LYS A 418 4.48 11.14 16.42
C LYS A 418 3.94 9.73 16.63
N LEU A 419 4.19 9.12 17.77
CA LEU A 419 3.63 7.81 18.14
C LEU A 419 2.20 7.94 18.69
N LEU A 420 1.92 9.00 19.44
CA LEU A 420 0.63 9.20 20.10
C LEU A 420 -0.47 9.60 19.09
N VAL A 421 -0.18 10.52 18.16
CA VAL A 421 -1.19 11.07 17.23
C VAL A 421 -1.89 9.99 16.39
N PRO A 422 -1.22 9.05 15.70
CA PRO A 422 -1.91 8.03 14.92
C PRO A 422 -2.74 7.09 15.81
N PHE A 423 -2.32 6.83 17.03
CA PHE A 423 -3.09 6.07 18.01
C PHE A 423 -4.39 6.80 18.39
N LEU A 424 -4.31 8.08 18.77
CA LEU A 424 -5.48 8.89 19.12
C LEU A 424 -6.46 9.03 17.93
N VAL A 425 -5.95 9.25 16.73
CA VAL A 425 -6.79 9.37 15.53
C VAL A 425 -7.51 8.07 15.19
N LYS A 426 -6.89 6.91 15.37
CA LYS A 426 -7.58 5.62 15.24
C LYS A 426 -8.71 5.49 16.26
N LEU A 427 -8.48 5.92 17.51
CA LEU A 427 -9.52 5.90 18.54
C LEU A 427 -10.71 6.82 18.21
N CYS A 428 -10.50 7.92 17.49
CA CYS A 428 -11.61 8.77 17.00
C CYS A 428 -12.59 8.02 16.08
N ASN A 429 -12.14 6.91 15.49
CA ASN A 429 -12.93 6.08 14.58
C ASN A 429 -13.33 4.74 15.22
N PHE A 430 -13.18 4.60 16.53
CA PHE A 430 -13.55 3.38 17.24
C PHE A 430 -15.06 3.24 17.33
N VAL A 431 -15.57 2.13 16.81
CA VAL A 431 -16.97 1.69 16.95
C VAL A 431 -16.97 0.49 17.89
N PRO A 432 -17.53 0.62 19.11
CA PRO A 432 -17.59 -0.49 20.04
C PRO A 432 -18.19 -1.74 19.41
N GLU A 433 -17.61 -2.91 19.69
CA GLU A 433 -18.01 -4.22 19.19
C GLU A 433 -17.90 -4.41 17.66
N ALA A 434 -17.58 -3.35 16.89
CA ALA A 434 -17.45 -3.43 15.43
C ALA A 434 -16.02 -3.33 14.91
N GLY A 435 -15.14 -2.54 15.58
CA GLY A 435 -13.78 -2.31 15.13
C GLY A 435 -13.46 -0.83 14.87
N ILE A 436 -12.44 -0.56 14.08
CA ILE A 436 -12.05 0.80 13.67
C ILE A 436 -12.71 1.12 12.33
N TRP A 437 -13.52 2.17 12.28
CA TRP A 437 -14.19 2.62 11.07
C TRP A 437 -13.19 3.21 10.08
N MET A 438 -13.17 2.66 8.87
CA MET A 438 -12.25 3.03 7.82
C MET A 438 -12.86 4.14 6.96
N ASN A 439 -12.64 5.39 7.35
CA ASN A 439 -13.33 6.57 6.80
C ASN A 439 -12.46 7.42 5.86
N THR A 440 -11.41 6.88 5.26
CA THR A 440 -10.53 7.57 4.32
C THR A 440 -10.93 7.34 2.86
N GLN A 441 -12.20 7.35 2.55
CA GLN A 441 -12.85 7.20 1.24
C GLN A 441 -12.47 5.89 0.51
N ARG A 442 -11.19 5.52 0.47
CA ARG A 442 -10.70 4.31 -0.17
C ARG A 442 -9.63 3.64 0.69
N PRO A 443 -10.03 2.74 1.59
CA PRO A 443 -9.09 1.95 2.35
C PRO A 443 -8.31 0.97 1.43
N GLU A 444 -7.01 0.89 1.62
CA GLU A 444 -6.06 0.12 0.77
C GLU A 444 -5.57 -1.17 1.44
N TRP A 445 -6.34 -1.75 2.32
CA TRP A 445 -5.85 -2.83 3.16
C TRP A 445 -6.13 -4.24 2.62
N ASN A 446 -7.07 -4.41 1.70
CA ASN A 446 -7.24 -5.68 0.98
C ASN A 446 -8.09 -5.52 -0.29
N ASP A 447 -8.32 -6.62 -1.00
CA ASP A 447 -9.16 -6.64 -2.20
C ASP A 447 -10.68 -6.60 -1.90
N ALA A 448 -11.08 -6.62 -0.63
CA ALA A 448 -12.47 -6.44 -0.20
C ALA A 448 -12.96 -4.98 -0.20
N ASN A 449 -12.21 -4.06 -0.78
CA ASN A 449 -12.52 -2.63 -0.82
C ASN A 449 -13.94 -2.32 -1.29
N ASN A 450 -14.47 -3.06 -2.26
CA ASN A 450 -15.81 -2.82 -2.78
C ASN A 450 -16.91 -3.03 -1.73
N ALA A 451 -16.70 -3.98 -0.81
CA ALA A 451 -17.65 -4.26 0.28
C ALA A 451 -17.47 -3.32 1.47
N LEU A 452 -16.25 -2.81 1.67
CA LEU A 452 -15.86 -2.17 2.91
C LEU A 452 -15.78 -0.65 2.80
N VAL A 453 -15.67 -0.10 1.57
CA VAL A 453 -15.63 1.35 1.36
C VAL A 453 -16.86 2.03 1.96
N GLY A 454 -16.63 2.96 2.86
CA GLY A 454 -17.65 3.76 3.52
C GLY A 454 -18.25 3.12 4.78
N TYR A 455 -18.51 1.83 4.77
CA TYR A 455 -19.22 1.15 5.87
C TYR A 455 -18.35 0.10 6.61
N GLY A 456 -17.16 -0.17 6.12
CA GLY A 456 -16.29 -1.17 6.71
C GLY A 456 -15.64 -0.73 8.01
N THR A 457 -15.59 -1.64 8.97
CA THR A 457 -14.80 -1.50 10.20
C THR A 457 -13.76 -2.62 10.27
N SER A 458 -12.56 -2.28 10.68
CA SER A 458 -11.44 -3.21 10.75
C SER A 458 -11.21 -3.70 12.18
N MET A 459 -11.47 -4.98 12.42
CA MET A 459 -11.02 -5.65 13.63
C MET A 459 -9.50 -5.87 13.59
N VAL A 460 -8.92 -6.06 12.39
CA VAL A 460 -7.47 -6.21 12.25
C VAL A 460 -6.74 -4.97 12.78
N THR A 461 -7.18 -3.78 12.39
CA THR A 461 -6.63 -2.53 12.92
C THR A 461 -6.82 -2.44 14.44
N LEU A 462 -7.96 -2.88 14.96
CA LEU A 462 -8.23 -2.90 16.41
C LEU A 462 -7.29 -3.87 17.15
N TYR A 463 -7.03 -5.07 16.62
CA TYR A 463 -6.11 -6.03 17.20
C TYR A 463 -4.69 -5.45 17.31
N TYR A 464 -4.22 -4.79 16.25
CA TYR A 464 -2.91 -4.14 16.28
C TYR A 464 -2.89 -2.86 17.12
N LEU A 465 -3.99 -2.14 17.22
CA LEU A 465 -4.12 -0.99 18.13
C LEU A 465 -3.97 -1.43 19.58
N ARG A 466 -4.53 -2.59 19.94
CA ARG A 466 -4.32 -3.24 21.22
C ARG A 466 -2.84 -3.50 21.50
N ARG A 467 -2.17 -4.16 20.57
CA ARG A 467 -0.72 -4.46 20.70
C ARG A 467 0.11 -3.17 20.78
N TYR A 468 -0.24 -2.18 19.96
CA TYR A 468 0.40 -0.87 19.97
C TYR A 468 0.23 -0.15 21.32
N SER A 469 -0.95 -0.20 21.92
CA SER A 469 -1.21 0.35 23.26
C SER A 469 -0.34 -0.33 24.33
N GLY A 470 -0.23 -1.66 24.26
CA GLY A 470 0.65 -2.44 25.16
C GLY A 470 2.12 -2.04 24.99
N PHE A 471 2.61 -1.95 23.77
CA PHE A 471 3.97 -1.52 23.45
C PHE A 471 4.25 -0.09 23.93
N LEU A 472 3.35 0.87 23.69
CA LEU A 472 3.52 2.24 24.19
C LEU A 472 3.57 2.28 25.73
N SER A 473 2.74 1.49 26.40
CA SER A 473 2.76 1.39 27.87
C SER A 473 4.11 0.87 28.36
N GLU A 474 4.63 -0.21 27.73
CA GLU A 474 5.93 -0.79 28.05
C GLU A 474 7.08 0.20 27.81
N LEU A 475 7.08 0.87 26.65
CA LEU A 475 8.09 1.87 26.28
C LEU A 475 8.10 3.02 27.31
N LEU A 476 6.93 3.52 27.70
CA LEU A 476 6.80 4.58 28.68
C LEU A 476 7.22 4.14 30.11
N GLN A 477 6.89 2.91 30.52
CA GLN A 477 7.32 2.38 31.83
C GLN A 477 8.85 2.29 31.93
N ASN A 478 9.52 2.01 30.81
CA ASN A 478 10.98 1.90 30.73
C ASN A 478 11.68 3.22 30.37
N SER A 479 10.98 4.36 30.34
CA SER A 479 11.53 5.67 29.98
C SER A 479 11.74 6.54 31.20
N ASP A 480 12.76 7.43 31.17
CA ASP A 480 13.11 8.31 32.30
C ASP A 480 12.18 9.53 32.49
N PRO A 481 11.72 10.22 31.43
CA PRO A 481 10.95 11.46 31.60
C PRO A 481 9.65 11.26 32.37
N GLU A 482 9.44 12.05 33.45
CA GLU A 482 8.17 12.03 34.19
C GLU A 482 7.02 12.71 33.42
N ASP A 483 7.35 13.75 32.67
CA ASP A 483 6.40 14.56 31.92
C ASP A 483 6.66 14.42 30.41
N MET A 484 5.61 14.12 29.68
CA MET A 484 5.62 14.08 28.20
C MET A 484 5.00 15.37 27.66
N SER A 485 5.70 15.98 26.71
CA SER A 485 5.28 17.24 26.08
C SER A 485 4.87 17.01 24.62
N PHE A 486 3.75 17.61 24.20
CA PHE A 486 3.27 17.55 22.82
C PHE A 486 2.41 18.78 22.49
N THR A 487 2.13 19.02 21.21
CA THR A 487 1.42 20.21 20.73
C THR A 487 0.05 20.37 21.37
N GLY A 488 -0.43 21.62 21.47
CA GLY A 488 -1.73 21.91 22.07
C GLY A 488 -2.90 21.23 21.36
N ALA A 489 -2.80 21.03 20.04
CA ALA A 489 -3.80 20.30 19.27
C ALA A 489 -3.87 18.82 19.69
N ALA A 490 -2.73 18.13 19.78
CA ALA A 490 -2.65 16.74 20.23
C ALA A 490 -3.01 16.61 21.72
N HIS A 491 -2.60 17.59 22.54
CA HIS A 491 -2.93 17.63 23.97
C HIS A 491 -4.44 17.72 24.22
N SER A 492 -5.13 18.57 23.46
CA SER A 492 -6.59 18.67 23.56
C SER A 492 -7.26 17.36 23.16
N LEU A 493 -6.84 16.76 22.02
CA LEU A 493 -7.39 15.48 21.56
C LEU A 493 -7.21 14.38 22.61
N TYR A 494 -6.02 14.29 23.23
CA TYR A 494 -5.76 13.34 24.32
C TYR A 494 -6.76 13.50 25.48
N HIS A 495 -7.00 14.74 25.93
CA HIS A 495 -7.91 14.98 27.05
C HIS A 495 -9.37 14.70 26.69
N ASP A 496 -9.81 15.08 25.48
CA ASP A 496 -11.16 14.82 24.99
C ASP A 496 -11.43 13.30 24.93
N LEU A 497 -10.48 12.52 24.36
CA LEU A 497 -10.60 11.07 24.30
C LEU A 497 -10.51 10.41 25.66
N TYR A 498 -9.63 10.88 26.57
CA TYR A 498 -9.54 10.33 27.93
C TYR A 498 -10.86 10.51 28.68
N ALA A 499 -11.45 11.70 28.60
CA ALA A 499 -12.74 11.97 29.22
C ALA A 499 -13.86 11.07 28.63
N ALA A 500 -13.90 10.95 27.31
CA ALA A 500 -14.86 10.11 26.60
C ALA A 500 -14.76 8.64 27.03
N PHE A 501 -13.58 8.01 26.87
CA PHE A 501 -13.38 6.60 27.26
C PHE A 501 -13.67 6.36 28.72
N LYS A 502 -13.38 7.33 29.62
CA LYS A 502 -13.71 7.23 31.03
C LYS A 502 -15.22 7.25 31.29
N SER A 503 -15.96 8.04 30.51
CA SER A 503 -17.43 8.11 30.60
C SER A 503 -18.12 6.84 30.12
N PHE A 504 -17.49 6.10 29.19
CA PHE A 504 -18.01 4.87 28.59
C PHE A 504 -17.60 3.59 29.35
N GLU A 505 -16.73 3.68 30.34
CA GLU A 505 -16.23 2.53 31.12
C GLU A 505 -17.37 1.66 31.71
N PRO A 506 -18.50 2.22 32.22
CA PRO A 506 -19.62 1.42 32.71
C PRO A 506 -20.29 0.54 31.64
N ASP A 507 -20.20 0.91 30.36
CA ASP A 507 -20.83 0.18 29.25
C ASP A 507 -20.13 -1.17 28.94
N LEU A 508 -18.92 -1.39 29.50
CA LEU A 508 -18.14 -2.62 29.31
C LEU A 508 -18.75 -3.86 30.00
N ASN A 509 -19.78 -3.68 30.83
CA ASN A 509 -20.38 -4.78 31.58
C ASN A 509 -21.47 -5.56 30.81
N GLY A 510 -21.66 -5.31 29.52
CA GLY A 510 -22.67 -5.98 28.71
C GLY A 510 -22.54 -5.69 27.22
N THR A 511 -23.46 -6.23 26.42
CA THR A 511 -23.59 -5.88 24.99
C THR A 511 -24.19 -4.49 24.84
N MET A 512 -23.60 -3.69 23.95
CA MET A 512 -24.06 -2.32 23.70
C MET A 512 -25.24 -2.31 22.73
N THR A 513 -26.14 -1.36 22.93
CA THR A 513 -27.24 -1.11 21.97
C THR A 513 -26.73 -0.32 20.77
N ASP A 514 -27.43 -0.43 19.63
CA ASP A 514 -27.10 0.32 18.41
C ASP A 514 -27.07 1.83 18.65
N VAL A 515 -28.01 2.34 19.47
CA VAL A 515 -28.06 3.75 19.86
C VAL A 515 -26.80 4.14 20.64
N ARG A 516 -26.40 3.31 21.60
CA ARG A 516 -25.24 3.59 22.45
C ARG A 516 -23.93 3.59 21.64
N ARG A 517 -23.79 2.65 20.69
CA ARG A 517 -22.65 2.65 19.75
C ARG A 517 -22.53 3.96 18.98
N LYS A 518 -23.70 4.47 18.51
CA LYS A 518 -23.74 5.74 17.78
C LYS A 518 -23.35 6.92 18.65
N GLU A 519 -23.85 6.99 19.86
CA GLU A 519 -23.48 8.05 20.82
C GLU A 519 -21.98 8.09 21.09
N ILE A 520 -21.37 6.91 21.30
CA ILE A 520 -19.93 6.79 21.53
C ILE A 520 -19.14 7.25 20.29
N LEU A 521 -19.50 6.74 19.09
CA LEU A 521 -18.83 7.16 17.86
C LEU A 521 -18.99 8.66 17.61
N ASP A 522 -20.18 9.25 17.91
CA ASP A 522 -20.41 10.68 17.73
C ASP A 522 -19.51 11.53 18.64
N GLU A 523 -19.29 11.11 19.86
CA GLU A 523 -18.40 11.83 20.80
C GLU A 523 -16.94 11.73 20.34
N LEU A 524 -16.48 10.54 20.00
CA LEU A 524 -15.12 10.31 19.52
C LEU A 524 -14.86 10.98 18.16
N GLY A 525 -15.80 10.86 17.23
CA GLY A 525 -15.71 11.47 15.89
C GLY A 525 -15.67 12.99 15.92
N LYS A 526 -16.44 13.63 16.82
CA LYS A 526 -16.40 15.08 17.04
C LYS A 526 -15.07 15.53 17.65
N ALA A 527 -14.49 14.77 18.58
CA ALA A 527 -13.16 15.05 19.09
C ALA A 527 -12.10 15.01 17.97
N GLY A 528 -12.19 14.02 17.08
CA GLY A 528 -11.34 13.92 15.89
C GLY A 528 -11.52 15.10 14.92
N GLU A 529 -12.77 15.55 14.68
CA GLU A 529 -13.06 16.72 13.88
C GLU A 529 -12.45 18.00 14.46
N GLN A 530 -12.58 18.20 15.76
CA GLN A 530 -11.98 19.37 16.44
C GLN A 530 -10.45 19.37 16.31
N HIS A 531 -9.82 18.22 16.41
CA HIS A 531 -8.38 18.07 16.17
C HIS A 531 -8.03 18.46 14.73
N ARG A 532 -8.72 17.89 13.72
CA ARG A 532 -8.52 18.23 12.30
C ARG A 532 -8.70 19.73 12.04
N ASN A 533 -9.73 20.35 12.61
CA ASN A 533 -9.97 21.79 12.45
C ASN A 533 -8.80 22.62 12.99
N ARG A 534 -8.19 22.22 14.11
CA ARG A 534 -7.00 22.91 14.66
C ARG A 534 -5.78 22.75 13.74
N VAL A 535 -5.50 21.53 13.27
CA VAL A 535 -4.31 21.29 12.44
C VAL A 535 -4.48 21.88 11.02
N TYR A 536 -5.66 21.84 10.44
CA TYR A 536 -5.91 22.41 9.11
C TYR A 536 -5.93 23.96 9.12
N SER A 537 -6.21 24.59 10.24
CA SER A 537 -6.13 26.04 10.43
C SER A 537 -4.80 26.52 11.00
N ASN A 538 -3.79 25.63 11.13
CA ASN A 538 -2.50 25.91 11.79
C ASN A 538 -2.62 26.41 13.24
N ALA A 539 -3.73 26.11 13.92
CA ALA A 539 -3.99 26.50 15.31
C ALA A 539 -3.44 25.46 16.29
N TRP A 540 -2.12 25.25 16.26
CA TRP A 540 -1.46 24.20 17.05
C TRP A 540 -1.54 24.40 18.57
N GLY A 541 -1.63 25.65 19.01
CA GLY A 541 -1.60 26.00 20.42
C GLY A 541 -0.23 25.77 21.09
N ALA A 542 -0.09 26.24 22.33
CA ALA A 542 1.14 26.00 23.10
C ALA A 542 1.27 24.52 23.48
N LYS A 543 2.52 24.02 23.54
CA LYS A 543 2.79 22.65 23.99
C LYS A 543 2.23 22.41 25.39
N GLY A 544 1.45 21.35 25.55
CA GLY A 544 0.96 20.84 26.82
C GLY A 544 1.89 19.79 27.40
N ARG A 545 1.77 19.55 28.71
CA ARG A 545 2.53 18.50 29.44
C ARG A 545 1.57 17.57 30.16
N VAL A 546 1.79 16.28 30.05
CA VAL A 546 1.02 15.25 30.74
C VAL A 546 1.99 14.32 31.46
N LYS A 547 1.70 14.02 32.72
CA LYS A 547 2.53 13.06 33.49
C LYS A 547 2.44 11.68 32.82
N ARG A 548 3.58 11.03 32.60
CA ARG A 548 3.71 9.68 32.04
C ARG A 548 2.72 8.69 32.67
N LYS A 549 2.56 8.68 33.98
CA LYS A 549 1.60 7.80 34.68
C LYS A 549 0.14 7.99 34.27
N HIS A 550 -0.25 9.21 33.86
CA HIS A 550 -1.63 9.47 33.39
C HIS A 550 -1.81 8.97 31.95
N ILE A 551 -0.75 9.01 31.13
CA ILE A 551 -0.77 8.44 29.79
C ILE A 551 -0.88 6.92 29.90
N ILE A 552 -0.10 6.27 30.76
CA ILE A 552 -0.20 4.83 31.02
C ILE A 552 -1.62 4.45 31.48
N ALA A 553 -2.19 5.21 32.41
CA ALA A 553 -3.57 4.98 32.88
C ALA A 553 -4.61 5.12 31.75
N PHE A 554 -4.40 6.04 30.81
CA PHE A 554 -5.23 6.18 29.63
C PHE A 554 -5.07 4.96 28.69
N LEU A 555 -3.86 4.51 28.42
CA LEU A 555 -3.59 3.33 27.61
C LEU A 555 -4.26 2.07 28.22
N ASP A 556 -4.18 1.90 29.53
CA ASP A 556 -4.84 0.79 30.24
C ASP A 556 -6.38 0.88 30.16
N LEU A 557 -6.94 2.09 30.21
CA LEU A 557 -8.37 2.31 30.03
C LEU A 557 -8.80 1.92 28.61
N VAL A 558 -8.07 2.38 27.61
CA VAL A 558 -8.33 2.03 26.20
C VAL A 558 -8.23 0.52 25.98
N LEU A 559 -7.22 -0.14 26.54
CA LEU A 559 -7.07 -1.60 26.44
C LEU A 559 -8.34 -2.34 26.88
N ARG A 560 -9.00 -1.93 27.97
CA ARG A 560 -10.23 -2.57 28.42
C ARG A 560 -11.36 -2.45 27.40
N HIS A 561 -11.49 -1.31 26.73
CA HIS A 561 -12.49 -1.13 25.65
C HIS A 561 -12.19 -1.95 24.40
N LEU A 562 -10.90 -2.05 24.03
CA LEU A 562 -10.48 -2.88 22.92
C LEU A 562 -10.70 -4.37 23.23
N ASP A 563 -10.32 -4.83 24.44
CA ASP A 563 -10.49 -6.21 24.87
C ASP A 563 -11.95 -6.63 24.91
N HIS A 564 -12.86 -5.75 25.37
CA HIS A 564 -14.30 -5.97 25.29
C HIS A 564 -14.75 -6.21 23.84
N SER A 565 -14.35 -5.32 22.93
CA SER A 565 -14.72 -5.47 21.51
C SER A 565 -14.13 -6.73 20.86
N ILE A 566 -12.92 -7.15 21.26
CA ILE A 566 -12.31 -8.40 20.79
C ILE A 566 -13.14 -9.60 21.27
N SER A 567 -13.55 -9.61 22.54
CA SER A 567 -14.29 -10.72 23.12
C SER A 567 -15.62 -10.97 22.41
N VAL A 568 -16.33 -9.90 22.02
CA VAL A 568 -17.62 -9.97 21.31
C VAL A 568 -17.45 -10.43 19.86
N ASN A 569 -16.27 -10.26 19.28
CA ASN A 569 -15.99 -10.66 17.90
C ASN A 569 -15.46 -12.11 17.78
N ARG A 570 -15.47 -12.91 18.85
CA ARG A 570 -15.25 -14.35 18.77
C ARG A 570 -16.48 -15.03 18.18
N ARG A 571 -16.29 -15.83 17.15
CA ARG A 571 -17.31 -16.57 16.44
C ARG A 571 -17.63 -17.88 17.13
N SER A 572 -18.75 -18.49 16.76
CA SER A 572 -19.16 -19.81 17.30
C SER A 572 -18.27 -20.97 16.86
N ASP A 573 -17.42 -20.76 15.85
CA ASP A 573 -16.41 -21.71 15.37
C ASP A 573 -15.01 -21.47 15.97
N ASP A 574 -14.91 -20.67 17.02
CA ASP A 574 -13.70 -20.24 17.71
C ASP A 574 -12.70 -19.42 16.87
N LEU A 575 -13.10 -18.99 15.67
CA LEU A 575 -12.41 -17.99 14.91
C LEU A 575 -12.85 -16.58 15.33
N PHE A 576 -12.20 -15.56 14.77
CA PHE A 576 -12.52 -14.16 15.06
C PHE A 576 -12.89 -13.41 13.78
N HIS A 577 -13.74 -12.40 13.89
CA HIS A 577 -14.07 -11.53 12.77
C HIS A 577 -12.87 -10.65 12.39
N SER A 578 -12.61 -10.50 11.09
CA SER A 578 -11.58 -9.63 10.55
C SER A 578 -12.11 -8.23 10.28
N HIS A 579 -13.28 -8.18 9.70
CA HIS A 579 -13.97 -6.96 9.30
C HIS A 579 -15.47 -7.11 9.54
N ASN A 580 -16.08 -5.97 9.89
CA ASN A 580 -17.53 -5.86 10.02
C ASN A 580 -18.02 -4.72 9.14
N LEU A 581 -19.31 -4.68 8.90
CA LEU A 581 -20.01 -3.58 8.25
C LEU A 581 -20.87 -2.86 9.29
N ILE A 582 -20.86 -1.55 9.25
CA ILE A 582 -21.76 -0.73 10.04
C ILE A 582 -22.82 -0.12 9.13
N ARG A 583 -24.03 -0.01 9.64
CA ARG A 583 -25.13 0.68 8.97
C ARG A 583 -25.66 1.77 9.88
N PHE A 584 -25.55 3.01 9.44
CA PHE A 584 -26.15 4.15 10.10
C PHE A 584 -27.66 4.11 9.85
N ARG A 585 -28.47 4.08 10.91
CA ARG A 585 -29.91 4.14 10.82
C ARG A 585 -30.40 5.43 11.47
N ASP A 586 -31.21 6.20 10.74
CA ASP A 586 -31.82 7.43 11.25
C ASP A 586 -32.51 7.16 12.59
N ASN A 587 -32.06 7.85 13.64
CA ASN A 587 -32.55 7.76 15.02
C ASN A 587 -32.55 6.35 15.67
N LYS A 588 -31.90 5.34 15.06
CA LYS A 588 -31.85 3.95 15.57
C LYS A 588 -30.43 3.48 15.92
N GLY A 589 -29.42 4.29 15.61
CA GLY A 589 -28.04 3.98 15.97
C GLY A 589 -27.22 3.29 14.86
N ILE A 590 -26.25 2.48 15.28
CA ILE A 590 -25.32 1.75 14.40
C ILE A 590 -25.59 0.25 14.54
N GLU A 591 -26.13 -0.33 13.47
CA GLU A 591 -26.28 -1.78 13.31
C GLU A 591 -24.97 -2.38 12.82
N ILE A 592 -24.55 -3.53 13.37
CA ILE A 592 -23.36 -4.27 12.96
C ILE A 592 -23.78 -5.50 12.15
N ARG A 593 -23.17 -5.69 10.99
CA ARG A 593 -23.23 -6.92 10.21
C ARG A 593 -21.84 -7.54 10.15
N HIS A 594 -21.72 -8.78 10.58
CA HIS A 594 -20.46 -9.52 10.52
C HIS A 594 -20.26 -10.11 9.13
N LEU A 595 -19.03 -10.02 8.63
CA LEU A 595 -18.60 -10.72 7.44
C LEU A 595 -18.16 -12.16 7.78
N TYR A 596 -18.01 -12.99 6.77
CA TYR A 596 -17.50 -14.36 6.95
C TYR A 596 -16.03 -14.36 7.41
N GLU A 597 -15.52 -15.56 7.69
CA GLU A 597 -14.15 -15.75 8.15
C GLU A 597 -13.11 -15.29 7.11
N MET A 598 -12.04 -14.71 7.60
CA MET A 598 -10.87 -14.30 6.81
C MET A 598 -9.60 -14.59 7.62
N LEU A 599 -8.51 -14.89 6.92
CA LEU A 599 -7.21 -15.18 7.55
C LEU A 599 -6.69 -14.00 8.37
N GLU A 600 -6.90 -12.80 7.88
CA GLU A 600 -6.43 -11.54 8.49
C GLU A 600 -6.82 -11.39 9.96
N GLY A 601 -8.08 -11.72 10.31
CA GLY A 601 -8.58 -11.65 11.68
C GLY A 601 -7.88 -12.64 12.60
N GLN A 602 -7.58 -13.83 12.11
CA GLN A 602 -6.92 -14.87 12.90
C GLN A 602 -5.46 -14.48 13.18
N VAL A 603 -4.76 -13.99 12.16
CA VAL A 603 -3.40 -13.46 12.31
C VAL A 603 -3.39 -12.25 13.25
N GLY A 604 -4.34 -11.32 13.07
CA GLY A 604 -4.46 -10.11 13.88
C GLY A 604 -4.68 -10.41 15.37
N VAL A 605 -5.63 -11.28 15.70
CA VAL A 605 -5.91 -11.61 17.10
C VAL A 605 -4.79 -12.40 17.76
N LEU A 606 -4.15 -13.34 17.05
CA LEU A 606 -2.96 -14.04 17.54
C LEU A 606 -1.81 -13.07 17.84
N SER A 607 -1.62 -12.08 16.95
CA SER A 607 -0.57 -11.07 17.10
C SER A 607 -0.87 -10.03 18.18
N SER A 608 -2.12 -9.87 18.58
CA SER A 608 -2.56 -8.80 19.47
C SER A 608 -2.09 -8.94 20.92
N GLY A 609 -1.68 -10.16 21.33
CA GLY A 609 -1.39 -10.50 22.72
C GLY A 609 -2.64 -10.63 23.61
N TYR A 610 -3.84 -10.67 23.01
CA TYR A 610 -5.11 -10.86 23.73
C TYR A 610 -5.30 -12.30 24.16
N LEU A 611 -5.00 -13.26 23.29
CA LEU A 611 -5.21 -14.68 23.54
C LEU A 611 -4.12 -15.25 24.45
N GLY A 612 -4.55 -16.07 25.42
CA GLY A 612 -3.65 -16.91 26.17
C GLY A 612 -3.22 -18.16 25.37
N PHE A 613 -2.38 -18.99 25.97
CA PHE A 613 -1.82 -20.18 25.32
C PHE A 613 -2.93 -21.16 24.85
N GLU A 614 -3.89 -21.47 25.72
CA GLU A 614 -4.98 -22.42 25.42
C GLU A 614 -5.88 -21.91 24.31
N ASP A 615 -6.33 -20.65 24.36
CA ASP A 615 -7.16 -20.02 23.34
C ASP A 615 -6.44 -19.96 21.99
N SER A 616 -5.13 -19.70 21.97
CA SER A 616 -4.32 -19.73 20.75
C SER A 616 -4.31 -21.10 20.09
N ILE A 617 -4.19 -22.19 20.87
CA ILE A 617 -4.26 -23.56 20.36
C ILE A 617 -5.67 -23.87 19.83
N ILE A 618 -6.72 -23.46 20.53
CA ILE A 618 -8.10 -23.63 20.09
C ILE A 618 -8.30 -22.97 18.73
N LEU A 619 -7.87 -21.70 18.60
CA LEU A 619 -7.98 -20.94 17.36
C LEU A 619 -7.22 -21.62 16.21
N LEU A 620 -5.96 -22.04 16.42
CA LEU A 620 -5.15 -22.70 15.40
C LEU A 620 -5.79 -24.02 14.93
N ASN A 621 -6.35 -24.80 15.85
CA ASN A 621 -7.07 -26.01 15.51
C ASN A 621 -8.38 -25.74 14.73
N SER A 622 -9.09 -24.67 15.08
CA SER A 622 -10.31 -24.25 14.36
C SER A 622 -9.96 -23.70 12.97
N LEU A 623 -8.88 -22.95 12.84
CA LEU A 623 -8.36 -22.45 11.56
C LEU A 623 -8.00 -23.62 10.62
N ARG A 624 -7.34 -24.65 11.14
CA ARG A 624 -7.00 -25.86 10.38
C ARG A 624 -8.25 -26.62 9.86
N LYS A 625 -9.38 -26.51 10.55
CA LYS A 625 -10.65 -27.15 10.17
C LYS A 625 -11.56 -26.26 9.33
N SER A 626 -11.21 -24.99 9.19
CA SER A 626 -12.04 -24.00 8.49
C SER A 626 -11.91 -24.12 6.97
N LYS A 627 -12.79 -23.41 6.24
CA LYS A 627 -12.74 -23.29 4.78
C LYS A 627 -11.55 -22.48 4.27
N LEU A 628 -10.80 -21.87 5.16
CA LEU A 628 -9.56 -21.14 4.82
C LEU A 628 -8.39 -22.10 4.57
N TYR A 629 -8.43 -23.33 5.12
CA TYR A 629 -7.34 -24.27 4.97
C TYR A 629 -7.40 -25.03 3.64
N ARG A 630 -6.27 -25.05 2.92
CA ARG A 630 -6.07 -25.84 1.70
C ARG A 630 -5.25 -27.07 1.99
N ASN A 631 -5.92 -28.23 2.02
CA ASN A 631 -5.29 -29.52 2.29
C ASN A 631 -4.35 -29.99 1.17
N ASP A 632 -4.61 -29.58 -0.09
CA ASP A 632 -3.80 -29.94 -1.26
C ASP A 632 -2.44 -29.21 -1.30
N GLN A 633 -2.30 -28.10 -0.61
CA GLN A 633 -1.06 -27.29 -0.55
C GLN A 633 -0.52 -27.13 0.87
N ASP A 634 -1.21 -27.66 1.88
CA ASP A 634 -0.90 -27.44 3.30
C ASP A 634 -0.72 -25.95 3.63
N SER A 635 -1.64 -25.11 3.13
CA SER A 635 -1.60 -23.66 3.23
C SER A 635 -2.97 -23.07 3.57
N TYR A 636 -3.04 -21.75 3.72
CA TYR A 636 -4.28 -21.04 4.02
C TYR A 636 -4.63 -20.05 2.92
N LEU A 637 -5.93 -20.00 2.58
CA LEU A 637 -6.52 -18.96 1.76
C LEU A 637 -6.70 -17.69 2.58
N LEU A 638 -6.60 -16.54 1.94
CA LEU A 638 -6.95 -15.26 2.56
C LEU A 638 -8.46 -15.16 2.82
N TYR A 639 -9.26 -15.64 1.88
CA TYR A 639 -10.72 -15.74 1.91
C TYR A 639 -11.17 -17.17 1.60
N PRO A 640 -12.31 -17.64 2.14
CA PRO A 640 -12.79 -18.98 1.85
C PRO A 640 -13.18 -19.12 0.37
N ASP A 641 -13.01 -20.32 -0.17
CA ASP A 641 -13.52 -20.67 -1.48
C ASP A 641 -15.05 -20.67 -1.47
N ARG A 642 -15.67 -19.80 -2.24
CA ARG A 642 -17.14 -19.65 -2.35
C ARG A 642 -17.58 -19.90 -3.78
N SER A 643 -18.54 -20.79 -3.94
CA SER A 643 -19.19 -20.99 -5.22
C SER A 643 -20.08 -19.78 -5.53
N LEU A 644 -19.89 -19.20 -6.70
CA LEU A 644 -20.80 -18.18 -7.21
C LEU A 644 -22.03 -18.85 -7.83
N PRO A 645 -23.23 -18.23 -7.74
CA PRO A 645 -24.43 -18.78 -8.38
C PRO A 645 -24.26 -18.77 -9.92
N ASP A 646 -24.78 -19.80 -10.54
CA ASP A 646 -24.89 -19.85 -11.99
C ASP A 646 -25.81 -18.73 -12.52
N PHE A 647 -25.73 -18.43 -13.81
CA PHE A 647 -26.48 -17.30 -14.39
C PHE A 647 -27.99 -17.37 -14.12
N MET A 648 -28.59 -18.57 -14.17
CA MET A 648 -30.03 -18.76 -13.96
C MET A 648 -30.41 -18.72 -12.47
N ASP A 649 -29.48 -18.99 -11.57
CA ASP A 649 -29.69 -18.93 -10.12
C ASP A 649 -29.45 -17.52 -9.55
N LYS A 650 -28.77 -16.69 -10.30
CA LYS A 650 -28.49 -15.30 -9.96
C LYS A 650 -29.72 -14.44 -10.20
N ASN A 651 -29.95 -13.42 -9.38
CA ASN A 651 -30.99 -12.42 -9.55
C ASN A 651 -32.43 -12.98 -9.38
N ASN A 652 -32.62 -14.01 -8.58
CA ASN A 652 -33.97 -14.52 -8.24
C ASN A 652 -34.44 -13.86 -6.93
N ILE A 653 -35.58 -13.17 -6.97
CA ILE A 653 -36.19 -12.56 -5.79
C ILE A 653 -37.15 -13.59 -5.15
N PRO A 654 -36.89 -14.11 -3.94
CA PRO A 654 -37.76 -15.03 -3.27
C PRO A 654 -39.14 -14.43 -2.98
N ASP A 655 -40.20 -15.24 -3.04
CA ASP A 655 -41.57 -14.80 -2.76
C ASP A 655 -41.73 -14.14 -1.38
N GLU A 656 -41.00 -14.61 -0.39
CA GLU A 656 -41.01 -14.02 0.95
C GLU A 656 -40.48 -12.59 0.94
N GLN A 657 -39.44 -12.31 0.15
CA GLN A 657 -38.90 -10.97 -0.01
C GLN A 657 -39.86 -10.06 -0.79
N LEU A 658 -40.50 -10.58 -1.85
CA LEU A 658 -41.54 -9.85 -2.58
C LEU A 658 -42.70 -9.41 -1.69
N LYS A 659 -43.09 -10.23 -0.70
CA LYS A 659 -44.17 -9.91 0.25
C LYS A 659 -43.85 -8.68 1.11
N ARG A 660 -42.58 -8.32 1.29
CA ARG A 660 -42.15 -7.18 2.10
C ARG A 660 -42.42 -5.83 1.43
N SER A 661 -42.56 -5.79 0.09
CA SER A 661 -42.73 -4.53 -0.65
C SER A 661 -44.08 -4.49 -1.39
N GLY A 662 -44.88 -3.49 -1.08
CA GLY A 662 -46.07 -3.14 -1.81
C GLY A 662 -45.76 -2.53 -3.17
N LEU A 663 -44.64 -1.77 -3.28
CA LEU A 663 -44.20 -1.18 -4.52
C LEU A 663 -43.82 -2.24 -5.57
N LEU A 664 -43.05 -3.25 -5.20
CA LEU A 664 -42.68 -4.32 -6.14
C LEU A 664 -43.90 -5.07 -6.65
N LYS A 665 -44.88 -5.32 -5.78
CA LYS A 665 -46.17 -5.93 -6.18
C LYS A 665 -46.94 -5.04 -7.15
N ALA A 666 -47.07 -3.74 -6.86
CA ALA A 666 -47.78 -2.79 -7.71
C ALA A 666 -47.12 -2.66 -9.11
N LEU A 667 -45.79 -2.66 -9.17
CA LEU A 667 -45.07 -2.66 -10.44
C LEU A 667 -45.30 -3.90 -11.27
N LEU A 668 -45.31 -5.09 -10.63
CA LEU A 668 -45.61 -6.36 -11.30
C LEU A 668 -47.06 -6.44 -11.79
N GLU A 669 -48.04 -6.02 -10.98
CA GLU A 669 -49.45 -5.99 -11.36
C GLU A 669 -49.72 -5.08 -12.56
N LYS A 670 -49.04 -3.94 -12.65
CA LYS A 670 -49.13 -2.97 -13.75
C LYS A 670 -48.20 -3.29 -14.91
N ASN A 671 -47.48 -4.40 -14.86
CA ASN A 671 -46.47 -4.80 -15.84
C ASN A 671 -45.39 -3.70 -16.13
N ASN A 672 -45.10 -2.89 -15.10
CA ASN A 672 -43.99 -1.96 -15.18
C ASN A 672 -42.68 -2.74 -14.95
N LYS A 673 -41.75 -2.66 -15.95
CA LYS A 673 -40.53 -3.47 -16.04
C LYS A 673 -39.27 -2.70 -15.66
N GLU A 674 -39.40 -1.49 -15.14
CA GLU A 674 -38.24 -0.63 -14.83
C GLU A 674 -37.40 -1.18 -13.70
N ILE A 675 -38.05 -1.67 -12.62
CA ILE A 675 -37.35 -2.18 -11.44
C ILE A 675 -37.34 -3.73 -11.44
N VAL A 676 -38.49 -4.37 -11.63
CA VAL A 676 -38.63 -5.83 -11.57
C VAL A 676 -39.34 -6.38 -12.80
N LYS A 677 -39.03 -7.61 -13.14
CA LYS A 677 -39.64 -8.36 -14.25
C LYS A 677 -40.00 -9.77 -13.79
N ARG A 678 -41.10 -10.30 -14.33
CA ARG A 678 -41.47 -11.70 -14.18
C ARG A 678 -41.13 -12.47 -15.44
N ASP A 679 -40.48 -13.61 -15.32
CA ASP A 679 -40.14 -14.48 -16.43
C ASP A 679 -41.32 -15.41 -16.80
N ILE A 680 -41.10 -16.30 -17.78
CA ILE A 680 -42.10 -17.26 -18.26
C ILE A 680 -42.43 -18.37 -17.24
N ASP A 681 -41.51 -18.66 -16.33
CA ASP A 681 -41.63 -19.67 -15.28
C ASP A 681 -42.23 -19.09 -13.99
N GLY A 682 -42.51 -17.78 -14.00
CA GLY A 682 -43.12 -17.06 -12.89
C GLY A 682 -42.14 -16.50 -11.88
N GLN A 683 -40.84 -16.70 -12.05
CA GLN A 683 -39.83 -16.13 -11.18
C GLN A 683 -39.72 -14.62 -11.39
N VAL A 684 -39.32 -13.90 -10.33
CA VAL A 684 -39.18 -12.45 -10.35
C VAL A 684 -37.72 -12.07 -10.23
N HIS A 685 -37.29 -11.16 -11.09
CA HIS A 685 -35.94 -10.70 -11.20
C HIS A 685 -35.88 -9.18 -11.16
N PHE A 686 -34.80 -8.60 -10.62
CA PHE A 686 -34.49 -7.20 -10.88
C PHE A 686 -34.19 -6.99 -12.35
N SER A 687 -34.48 -5.80 -12.88
CA SER A 687 -34.18 -5.44 -14.27
C SER A 687 -32.66 -5.53 -14.52
N GLY A 688 -32.25 -6.12 -15.64
CA GLY A 688 -30.85 -6.35 -15.99
C GLY A 688 -29.98 -5.06 -16.14
N ILE A 689 -30.61 -3.89 -16.17
CA ILE A 689 -29.90 -2.60 -16.16
C ILE A 689 -29.48 -2.14 -14.78
N LEU A 690 -30.04 -2.74 -13.72
CA LEU A 690 -29.83 -2.38 -12.32
C LEU A 690 -28.62 -3.17 -11.77
N GLY A 691 -27.43 -2.91 -12.30
CA GLY A 691 -26.22 -3.65 -11.96
C GLY A 691 -25.60 -3.32 -10.59
N ASN A 692 -26.13 -2.34 -9.86
CA ASN A 692 -25.74 -2.00 -8.49
C ASN A 692 -26.84 -1.23 -7.75
N ALA A 693 -26.69 -1.11 -6.41
CA ALA A 693 -27.67 -0.43 -5.56
C ALA A 693 -27.87 1.05 -5.95
N GLY A 694 -26.83 1.77 -6.36
CA GLY A 694 -26.95 3.18 -6.80
C GLY A 694 -27.81 3.32 -8.07
N LYS A 695 -27.69 2.41 -9.04
CA LYS A 695 -28.57 2.40 -10.22
C LYS A 695 -30.03 2.06 -9.84
N LEU A 696 -30.24 1.18 -8.89
CA LEU A 696 -31.57 0.88 -8.36
C LEU A 696 -32.16 2.12 -7.68
N GLU A 697 -31.40 2.80 -6.85
CA GLU A 697 -31.81 4.01 -6.16
C GLU A 697 -32.22 5.11 -7.15
N GLN A 698 -31.39 5.38 -8.15
CA GLN A 698 -31.72 6.32 -9.22
C GLN A 698 -32.98 5.93 -10.00
N ALA A 699 -33.15 4.64 -10.30
CA ALA A 699 -34.33 4.16 -10.99
C ALA A 699 -35.60 4.29 -10.13
N LEU A 700 -35.52 4.06 -8.81
CA LEU A 700 -36.64 4.30 -7.89
C LEU A 700 -37.05 5.78 -7.85
N GLU A 701 -36.10 6.70 -7.83
CA GLU A 701 -36.35 8.15 -7.85
C GLU A 701 -36.97 8.63 -9.15
N GLN A 702 -36.71 7.95 -10.25
CA GLN A 702 -37.21 8.29 -11.59
C GLN A 702 -38.56 7.63 -11.93
N LEU A 703 -39.09 6.77 -11.06
CA LEU A 703 -40.41 6.17 -11.28
C LEU A 703 -41.52 7.23 -11.39
N ASP A 704 -42.55 6.87 -12.17
CA ASP A 704 -43.74 7.72 -12.35
C ASP A 704 -44.27 8.25 -11.00
N PRO A 705 -44.70 9.53 -10.95
CA PRO A 705 -45.22 10.19 -9.72
C PRO A 705 -46.24 9.41 -8.94
N GLN A 706 -47.04 8.54 -9.60
CA GLN A 706 -48.01 7.66 -8.91
C GLN A 706 -47.40 6.69 -7.92
N TYR A 707 -46.10 6.38 -8.04
CA TYR A 707 -45.36 5.47 -7.16
C TYR A 707 -44.56 6.17 -6.07
N GLN A 708 -44.38 7.48 -6.13
CA GLN A 708 -43.45 8.21 -5.24
C GLN A 708 -43.77 8.05 -3.74
N ASP A 709 -45.07 7.98 -3.37
CA ASP A 709 -45.45 7.73 -1.97
C ASP A 709 -45.01 6.32 -1.47
N LEU A 710 -45.01 5.34 -2.37
CA LEU A 710 -44.53 3.99 -2.06
C LEU A 710 -42.99 3.97 -2.05
N VAL A 711 -42.34 4.66 -2.99
CA VAL A 711 -40.90 4.80 -3.02
C VAL A 711 -40.38 5.40 -1.71
N ASN A 712 -40.94 6.53 -1.27
CA ASN A 712 -40.55 7.20 -0.03
C ASN A 712 -40.67 6.33 1.21
N ARG A 713 -41.61 5.39 1.22
CA ARG A 713 -41.84 4.50 2.35
C ARG A 713 -41.04 3.20 2.29
N GLU A 714 -40.72 2.71 1.10
CA GLU A 714 -40.21 1.36 0.89
C GLU A 714 -38.82 1.32 0.21
N LYS A 715 -38.22 2.48 -0.10
CA LYS A 715 -36.88 2.55 -0.74
C LYS A 715 -35.87 1.67 -0.01
N ASP A 716 -35.73 1.83 1.29
CA ASP A 716 -34.82 1.03 2.11
C ASP A 716 -35.13 -0.47 2.11
N ILE A 717 -36.39 -0.81 2.12
CA ILE A 717 -36.83 -2.23 2.05
C ILE A 717 -36.41 -2.83 0.71
N ILE A 718 -36.55 -2.10 -0.39
CA ILE A 718 -36.19 -2.59 -1.72
C ILE A 718 -34.68 -2.71 -1.87
N LEU A 719 -33.91 -1.76 -1.33
CA LEU A 719 -32.44 -1.85 -1.27
C LEU A 719 -32.00 -3.05 -0.41
N ASP A 720 -32.68 -3.32 0.71
CA ASP A 720 -32.41 -4.52 1.51
C ASP A 720 -32.75 -5.83 0.74
N ILE A 721 -33.82 -5.84 -0.04
CA ILE A 721 -34.16 -6.99 -0.91
C ILE A 721 -33.06 -7.17 -1.97
N TYR A 722 -32.61 -6.08 -2.61
CA TYR A 722 -31.54 -6.11 -3.59
C TYR A 722 -30.26 -6.69 -3.00
N GLU A 723 -29.87 -6.20 -1.82
CA GLU A 723 -28.69 -6.71 -1.10
C GLU A 723 -28.84 -8.18 -0.72
N SER A 724 -30.05 -8.62 -0.30
CA SER A 724 -30.29 -10.04 0.04
C SER A 724 -30.19 -10.99 -1.17
N VAL A 725 -30.39 -10.48 -2.40
CA VAL A 725 -30.25 -11.24 -3.64
C VAL A 725 -28.82 -11.29 -4.14
N PHE A 726 -28.09 -10.16 -4.08
CA PHE A 726 -26.79 -10.04 -4.70
C PHE A 726 -25.62 -10.09 -3.72
N ASP A 727 -25.85 -9.83 -2.45
CA ASP A 727 -24.87 -9.85 -1.35
C ASP A 727 -23.60 -9.02 -1.68
N HIS A 728 -23.78 -7.84 -2.31
CA HIS A 728 -22.68 -7.00 -2.75
C HIS A 728 -21.79 -6.51 -1.62
N GLN A 729 -22.37 -6.30 -0.43
CA GLN A 729 -21.63 -5.86 0.75
C GLN A 729 -20.74 -6.96 1.36
N SER A 730 -20.95 -8.22 0.99
CA SER A 730 -20.09 -9.34 1.40
C SER A 730 -19.08 -9.74 0.33
N PHE A 731 -19.06 -9.07 -0.82
CA PHE A 731 -18.09 -9.34 -1.88
C PHE A 731 -16.67 -9.08 -1.39
N THR A 732 -15.82 -10.07 -1.58
CA THR A 732 -14.38 -9.93 -1.50
C THR A 732 -13.81 -9.80 -2.90
N GLY A 733 -12.91 -8.81 -3.09
CA GLY A 733 -12.30 -8.55 -4.38
C GLY A 733 -13.18 -7.73 -5.35
N ARG A 734 -12.57 -7.27 -6.44
CA ARG A 734 -13.15 -6.27 -7.35
C ARG A 734 -14.30 -6.77 -8.20
N SER A 735 -14.37 -8.06 -8.43
CA SER A 735 -15.34 -8.66 -9.34
C SER A 735 -16.00 -9.92 -8.78
N GLY A 736 -15.84 -10.20 -7.49
CA GLY A 736 -16.25 -11.48 -6.90
C GLY A 736 -15.48 -12.67 -7.46
N THR A 737 -14.40 -12.45 -8.19
CA THR A 737 -13.59 -13.47 -8.85
C THR A 737 -12.33 -13.87 -8.07
N PHE A 738 -12.07 -13.23 -6.92
CA PHE A 738 -10.92 -13.54 -6.08
C PHE A 738 -11.18 -14.58 -5.00
N TYR A 739 -12.12 -15.49 -5.26
CA TYR A 739 -12.18 -16.70 -4.47
C TYR A 739 -10.91 -17.53 -4.76
N LYS A 740 -10.43 -18.27 -3.77
CA LYS A 740 -9.13 -18.96 -3.81
C LYS A 740 -7.91 -18.04 -3.88
N TYR A 741 -8.03 -16.78 -3.48
CA TYR A 741 -6.87 -15.92 -3.38
C TYR A 741 -5.96 -16.41 -2.27
N GLU A 742 -4.76 -16.85 -2.64
CA GLU A 742 -3.84 -17.53 -1.71
C GLU A 742 -3.01 -16.57 -0.88
N GLY A 743 -3.03 -15.30 -1.17
CA GLY A 743 -2.34 -14.30 -0.37
C GLY A 743 -0.82 -14.49 -0.23
N LEU A 744 -0.19 -15.35 -1.03
CA LEU A 744 1.27 -15.41 -1.14
C LEU A 744 1.78 -14.04 -1.52
N GLY A 745 2.55 -13.40 -0.68
CA GLY A 745 2.94 -12.00 -0.83
C GLY A 745 1.99 -11.01 -0.16
N SER A 746 0.91 -11.46 0.47
CA SER A 746 0.16 -10.66 1.42
C SER A 746 0.98 -10.44 2.70
N ILE A 747 0.86 -9.26 3.30
CA ILE A 747 1.49 -8.96 4.60
C ILE A 747 1.09 -9.97 5.69
N TYR A 748 -0.11 -10.53 5.63
CA TYR A 748 -0.61 -11.49 6.63
C TYR A 748 0.10 -12.83 6.58
N TRP A 749 0.61 -13.24 5.43
CA TRP A 749 1.45 -14.43 5.32
C TRP A 749 2.78 -14.26 6.05
N HIS A 750 3.37 -13.07 5.98
CA HIS A 750 4.61 -12.77 6.70
C HIS A 750 4.37 -12.62 8.20
N MET A 751 3.21 -12.14 8.57
CA MET A 751 2.84 -11.94 9.97
C MET A 751 2.41 -13.22 10.66
#